data_2b0b5c3d0f3aba037b9155d142aa6b5d
#
_entry.id   2b0b5c3d0f3aba037b9155d142aa6b5d
#
_cell.length_a   1.000
_cell.length_b   1.000
_cell.length_c   1.000
_cell.angle_alpha   90.00
_cell.angle_beta   90.00
_cell.angle_gamma   90.00
#
_symmetry.space_group_name_H-M   'P 1'
#
loop_
_entity.id
_entity.type
_entity.pdbx_description
1 polymer ?
#
loop_
_entity_poly.entity_id
_entity_poly.type
_entity_poly.pdbx_seq_one_letter_code
_entity_poly.pdbx_strand_id
1 'polypeptide(L)'
;MGDIIIEGAKVHNLRDVDVRIPRNSLTVVTGLSGSGKSSLAFDTLYAEGQRRYVESLSAYARQFLDQMQKPDVERIEGLSPAIAIEQRTSGGNPRSIVATVTEIHDYLRLLYGSVGVAHCPKCGKPVRRQSAEQIVETLLKLPAGTKFIIYAPVVKGRKGRHEETLVDIKRAGFVRVRVDGATYPLEDVPALDKKKSHSIDVVVDRLVSTSNSQFVTRLTDSVELGLKTGGGLITVENVGGDAPLVFSEKNACPDCGLSFDELKPRSFSFNSPFGACPECGGLGSIYYFDEDLVVPDKTLPLRECIHPWRRAGHMAIMYYNEILARIARQYKVKLETPYEKLPASFRHKLMHGFDDDLVLPWRKEDKPFAGVLDSVKRMMENAESDERREKFEAYQSYRPCPACHGSRLRPESRAVTVAGKTIVEVMAMPVKDSLAFFKGIQARAVDDPDGLGKTLEPVKDVLKEIVKRLGFLNDVGLDYLTLDRSSSSLSGGEMQRIRLASQIGSGLVGVLYVLDEPTIGLHPRDNEKLIAMLRELRDRGNTVVVVEHDAEMMRTADWIVDLGPGAGREGGRVMYQGPWDGLLKAETLTADYLNGRKKIVPEKVQSSEFKVQSADNAQGIRHKAPGAKFLTISGCTEHNLKNITVRIPLGTFTVVTGVSGSGKSTLIDETLKRELMRRLYHAKAAPGKFRSLKGVENIDKVIEIDQSPIGRTPRSNPATYVGFFSDIRELFAKTEGAKARGYGPGRFSFNVKGGRCETCGGDGVRKLEMSFLPDVYVTCEQCGGRRFNKETLEVKYGGKSIAEILDMTVAEAYDFFAKVPRLAAKLKTLVDVGLGYIGLGQSATTLSGGEAQRIKLATELSRRSTGRTLYLLDEPTTGLHFDDVAKLMRLLLKLREGGNTVVVIEHNVDVMKCADWIIDLGPGGGDAGGNLVCEGPPDAIRKCKESLTGRFL
;
A
#
# COMPACT_ATOMS: atom_id res chain seq x y z
N MET A 1 13.27 -7.62 39.11
CA MET A 1 13.75 -8.08 37.79
C MET A 1 14.77 -7.06 37.31
N GLY A 2 15.99 -7.52 36.94
CA GLY A 2 17.10 -6.62 36.57
C GLY A 2 16.93 -6.00 35.20
N ASP A 3 17.73 -4.98 34.93
CA ASP A 3 17.78 -4.28 33.64
C ASP A 3 18.20 -5.24 32.50
N ILE A 4 18.01 -4.80 31.26
CA ILE A 4 18.62 -5.45 30.09
C ILE A 4 20.08 -4.95 30.04
N ILE A 5 21.03 -5.89 30.07
CA ILE A 5 22.47 -5.61 30.06
C ILE A 5 23.03 -6.25 28.78
N ILE A 6 23.70 -5.44 27.96
CA ILE A 6 24.43 -5.86 26.75
C ILE A 6 25.90 -5.59 27.03
N GLU A 7 26.76 -6.61 26.89
CA GLU A 7 28.20 -6.50 27.09
C GLU A 7 28.90 -6.95 25.81
N GLY A 8 29.88 -6.16 25.35
CA GLY A 8 30.74 -6.51 24.25
C GLY A 8 30.05 -6.62 22.89
N ALA A 9 29.12 -5.75 22.53
CA ALA A 9 28.47 -5.79 21.23
C ALA A 9 29.38 -5.32 20.10
N LYS A 10 29.55 -6.18 19.06
CA LYS A 10 30.46 -5.95 17.91
C LYS A 10 29.77 -6.11 16.56
N VAL A 11 28.43 -6.06 16.54
CA VAL A 11 27.62 -6.21 15.31
C VAL A 11 27.87 -5.02 14.37
N HIS A 12 28.19 -5.28 13.12
CA HIS A 12 28.47 -4.30 12.06
C HIS A 12 29.56 -3.29 12.45
N ASN A 13 29.17 -2.04 12.73
CA ASN A 13 30.10 -0.97 13.11
C ASN A 13 30.22 -0.75 14.61
N LEU A 14 29.51 -1.51 15.45
CA LEU A 14 29.63 -1.43 16.91
C LEU A 14 31.04 -1.86 17.36
N ARG A 15 31.59 -1.11 18.33
CA ARG A 15 32.97 -1.28 18.80
C ARG A 15 33.00 -1.65 20.27
N ASP A 16 32.71 -2.91 20.54
CA ASP A 16 32.78 -3.45 21.91
C ASP A 16 31.93 -2.63 22.87
N VAL A 17 30.61 -2.59 22.56
CA VAL A 17 29.68 -1.66 23.19
C VAL A 17 28.97 -2.30 24.38
N ASP A 18 29.04 -1.64 25.55
CA ASP A 18 28.28 -1.98 26.74
C ASP A 18 27.10 -1.03 26.93
N VAL A 19 25.91 -1.59 27.01
CA VAL A 19 24.66 -0.82 27.17
C VAL A 19 23.78 -1.41 28.25
N ARG A 20 23.25 -0.52 29.09
CA ARG A 20 22.23 -0.83 30.09
C ARG A 20 20.90 -0.17 29.69
N ILE A 21 19.82 -0.95 29.62
CA ILE A 21 18.45 -0.49 29.34
C ILE A 21 17.56 -0.87 30.52
N PRO A 22 16.98 0.10 31.23
CA PRO A 22 16.04 -0.22 32.31
C PRO A 22 14.81 -0.93 31.77
N ARG A 23 14.33 -1.98 32.49
CA ARG A 23 13.07 -2.63 32.11
C ARG A 23 11.87 -1.77 32.47
N ASN A 24 10.75 -2.01 31.77
CA ASN A 24 9.51 -1.25 31.92
C ASN A 24 9.74 0.27 31.77
N SER A 25 10.61 0.64 30.85
CA SER A 25 10.96 2.02 30.53
C SER A 25 10.79 2.32 29.05
N LEU A 26 10.66 3.59 28.73
CA LEU A 26 10.78 4.13 27.37
C LEU A 26 12.23 4.57 27.18
N THR A 27 12.99 3.83 26.38
CA THR A 27 14.38 4.13 26.06
C THR A 27 14.50 4.62 24.63
N VAL A 28 15.17 5.76 24.43
CA VAL A 28 15.48 6.31 23.10
C VAL A 28 16.94 6.04 22.75
N VAL A 29 17.18 5.41 21.61
CA VAL A 29 18.49 5.24 20.99
C VAL A 29 18.66 6.28 19.91
N THR A 30 19.60 7.20 20.09
CA THR A 30 19.87 8.33 19.18
C THR A 30 21.32 8.40 18.74
N GLY A 31 21.66 9.39 17.89
CA GLY A 31 23.01 9.61 17.34
C GLY A 31 23.00 9.80 15.83
N LEU A 32 24.14 10.13 15.24
CA LEU A 32 24.29 10.37 13.80
C LEU A 32 23.77 9.23 12.93
N SER A 33 23.36 9.54 11.69
CA SER A 33 23.05 8.51 10.70
C SER A 33 24.29 7.65 10.46
N GLY A 34 24.14 6.30 10.52
CA GLY A 34 25.27 5.38 10.44
C GLY A 34 26.13 5.25 11.70
N SER A 35 25.70 5.78 12.87
CA SER A 35 26.45 5.62 14.13
C SER A 35 26.30 4.24 14.79
N GLY A 36 25.40 3.37 14.29
CA GLY A 36 25.20 2.02 14.84
C GLY A 36 23.87 1.83 15.60
N LYS A 37 22.95 2.79 15.54
CA LYS A 37 21.64 2.71 16.22
C LYS A 37 20.84 1.47 15.86
N SER A 38 20.66 1.23 14.57
CA SER A 38 19.92 0.05 14.08
C SER A 38 20.68 -1.24 14.38
N SER A 39 22.01 -1.22 14.32
CA SER A 39 22.84 -2.37 14.69
C SER A 39 22.67 -2.74 16.17
N LEU A 40 22.53 -1.77 17.07
CA LEU A 40 22.25 -2.02 18.47
C LEU A 40 20.80 -2.48 18.72
N ALA A 41 19.82 -1.73 18.17
CA ALA A 41 18.41 -1.95 18.49
C ALA A 41 17.82 -3.16 17.76
N PHE A 42 18.11 -3.32 16.45
CA PHE A 42 17.52 -4.38 15.63
C PHE A 42 18.45 -5.57 15.47
N ASP A 43 19.69 -5.36 15.02
CA ASP A 43 20.59 -6.46 14.68
C ASP A 43 21.23 -7.11 15.93
N THR A 44 21.17 -6.46 17.10
CA THR A 44 21.66 -7.01 18.38
C THR A 44 20.49 -7.35 19.31
N LEU A 45 19.76 -6.34 19.81
CA LEU A 45 18.76 -6.51 20.86
C LEU A 45 17.53 -7.29 20.38
N TYR A 46 16.92 -6.87 19.28
CA TYR A 46 15.76 -7.55 18.72
C TYR A 46 16.11 -8.93 18.17
N ALA A 47 17.19 -9.05 17.39
CA ALA A 47 17.61 -10.30 16.79
C ALA A 47 17.87 -11.40 17.84
N GLU A 48 18.55 -11.08 18.93
CA GLU A 48 18.77 -12.04 20.03
C GLU A 48 17.50 -12.35 20.81
N GLY A 49 16.62 -11.34 21.05
CA GLY A 49 15.32 -11.56 21.68
C GLY A 49 14.42 -12.48 20.87
N GLN A 50 14.38 -12.32 19.55
CA GLN A 50 13.65 -13.18 18.64
C GLN A 50 14.25 -14.58 18.57
N ARG A 51 15.58 -14.68 18.47
CA ARG A 51 16.28 -15.97 18.46
C ARG A 51 15.95 -16.80 19.69
N ARG A 52 16.04 -16.22 20.90
CA ARG A 52 15.70 -16.91 22.16
C ARG A 52 14.22 -17.31 22.23
N TYR A 53 13.34 -16.46 21.72
CA TYR A 53 11.91 -16.78 21.65
C TYR A 53 11.65 -17.99 20.75
N VAL A 54 12.22 -18.02 19.54
CA VAL A 54 12.08 -19.14 18.58
C VAL A 54 12.73 -20.42 19.17
N GLU A 55 13.85 -20.31 19.88
CA GLU A 55 14.50 -21.41 20.57
C GLU A 55 13.61 -22.07 21.64
N SER A 56 12.74 -21.29 22.27
CA SER A 56 11.76 -21.79 23.25
C SER A 56 10.58 -22.55 22.64
N LEU A 57 10.39 -22.45 21.31
CA LEU A 57 9.28 -23.09 20.59
C LEU A 57 9.58 -24.57 20.26
N SER A 58 8.66 -25.22 19.54
CA SER A 58 8.73 -26.64 19.19
C SER A 58 9.98 -27.00 18.34
N ALA A 59 10.32 -28.30 18.32
CA ALA A 59 11.43 -28.83 17.51
C ALA A 59 11.34 -28.47 16.01
N TYR A 60 10.14 -28.31 15.46
CA TYR A 60 9.91 -27.85 14.09
C TYR A 60 10.35 -26.40 13.89
N ALA A 61 10.02 -25.52 14.83
CA ALA A 61 10.46 -24.11 14.78
C ALA A 61 11.99 -23.98 14.92
N ARG A 62 12.63 -24.88 15.67
CA ARG A 62 14.10 -24.90 15.84
C ARG A 62 14.87 -25.19 14.54
N GLN A 63 14.29 -25.88 13.55
CA GLN A 63 14.92 -26.08 12.23
C GLN A 63 15.20 -24.76 11.48
N PHE A 64 14.51 -23.70 11.84
CA PHE A 64 14.74 -22.37 11.29
C PHE A 64 15.81 -21.56 12.05
N LEU A 65 16.19 -22.01 13.27
CA LEU A 65 17.20 -21.35 14.08
C LEU A 65 18.59 -21.43 13.47
N ASP A 66 18.95 -22.56 12.84
CA ASP A 66 20.23 -22.74 12.18
C ASP A 66 20.47 -21.72 11.06
N GLN A 67 19.42 -21.02 10.61
CA GLN A 67 19.47 -19.95 9.61
C GLN A 67 19.52 -18.55 10.24
N MET A 68 19.22 -18.40 11.55
CA MET A 68 19.30 -17.13 12.28
C MET A 68 20.74 -16.94 12.81
N GLN A 69 21.45 -15.99 12.26
CA GLN A 69 22.79 -15.65 12.75
C GLN A 69 22.69 -15.12 14.20
N LYS A 70 23.50 -15.68 15.09
CA LYS A 70 23.67 -15.13 16.43
C LYS A 70 24.38 -13.80 16.31
N PRO A 71 23.86 -12.71 16.96
CA PRO A 71 24.57 -11.44 17.00
C PRO A 71 25.98 -11.60 17.62
N ASP A 72 26.94 -10.85 17.07
CA ASP A 72 28.30 -10.79 17.64
C ASP A 72 28.30 -9.94 18.91
N VAL A 73 28.07 -10.61 20.04
CA VAL A 73 27.96 -10.02 21.37
C VAL A 73 28.47 -11.00 22.41
N GLU A 74 29.18 -10.52 23.41
CA GLU A 74 29.72 -11.37 24.45
C GLU A 74 28.60 -11.91 25.34
N ARG A 75 27.72 -11.01 25.84
CA ARG A 75 26.65 -11.36 26.76
C ARG A 75 25.43 -10.43 26.61
N ILE A 76 24.24 -11.00 26.67
CA ILE A 76 22.98 -10.23 26.83
C ILE A 76 22.14 -10.88 27.91
N GLU A 77 21.79 -10.11 28.93
CA GLU A 77 20.91 -10.52 30.04
C GLU A 77 19.61 -9.74 30.10
N GLY A 78 18.63 -10.25 30.79
CA GLY A 78 17.36 -9.55 31.05
C GLY A 78 16.42 -9.42 29.85
N LEU A 79 16.68 -10.10 28.70
CA LEU A 79 15.81 -10.03 27.53
C LEU A 79 14.44 -10.63 27.78
N SER A 80 13.40 -9.91 27.32
CA SER A 80 12.04 -10.40 27.15
C SER A 80 11.80 -10.82 25.68
N PRO A 81 10.70 -11.54 25.36
CA PRO A 81 10.28 -11.73 23.97
C PRO A 81 10.21 -10.39 23.27
N ALA A 82 10.82 -10.32 22.07
CA ALA A 82 10.97 -9.05 21.35
C ALA A 82 10.04 -8.95 20.14
N ILE A 83 9.45 -7.79 19.93
CA ILE A 83 8.63 -7.42 18.77
C ILE A 83 9.23 -6.18 18.11
N ALA A 84 9.54 -6.27 16.81
CA ALA A 84 9.99 -5.13 16.03
C ALA A 84 8.84 -4.50 15.24
N ILE A 85 8.84 -3.17 15.21
CA ILE A 85 7.92 -2.37 14.39
C ILE A 85 8.75 -1.50 13.45
N GLU A 86 9.15 -2.09 12.32
CA GLU A 86 9.97 -1.43 11.31
C GLU A 86 9.11 -0.68 10.30
N GLN A 87 9.71 0.33 9.67
CA GLN A 87 9.12 1.13 8.61
C GLN A 87 9.04 0.38 7.26
N ARG A 88 9.83 -0.69 7.08
CA ARG A 88 9.90 -1.40 5.80
C ARG A 88 8.52 -1.95 5.41
N THR A 89 8.01 -1.50 4.27
CA THR A 89 6.88 -2.12 3.59
C THR A 89 7.38 -3.39 2.91
N SER A 90 7.29 -4.53 3.59
CA SER A 90 7.40 -5.83 2.91
C SER A 90 6.38 -5.86 1.78
N GLY A 91 6.79 -6.29 0.59
CA GLY A 91 6.03 -6.26 -0.66
C GLY A 91 4.55 -6.56 -0.44
N GLY A 92 3.71 -5.56 -0.69
CA GLY A 92 2.33 -5.55 -0.24
C GLY A 92 1.50 -6.63 -0.95
N ASN A 93 0.95 -7.54 -0.18
CA ASN A 93 -0.09 -8.43 -0.68
C ASN A 93 -1.27 -7.55 -1.16
N PRO A 94 -1.67 -7.61 -2.46
CA PRO A 94 -2.73 -6.75 -3.00
C PRO A 94 -4.10 -7.00 -2.34
N ARG A 95 -4.25 -8.09 -1.60
CA ARG A 95 -5.44 -8.38 -0.81
C ARG A 95 -5.44 -7.75 0.58
N SER A 96 -4.29 -7.24 1.04
CA SER A 96 -4.18 -6.63 2.36
C SER A 96 -4.79 -5.24 2.39
N ILE A 97 -5.65 -4.98 3.37
CA ILE A 97 -6.30 -3.69 3.64
C ILE A 97 -6.14 -3.31 5.12
N VAL A 98 -6.38 -2.05 5.47
CA VAL A 98 -6.31 -1.58 6.86
C VAL A 98 -7.10 -2.51 7.79
N ALA A 99 -8.35 -2.86 7.45
CA ALA A 99 -9.18 -3.73 8.27
C ALA A 99 -8.59 -5.14 8.49
N THR A 100 -7.82 -5.69 7.54
CA THR A 100 -7.18 -7.01 7.71
C THR A 100 -5.90 -6.94 8.52
N VAL A 101 -5.10 -5.88 8.36
CA VAL A 101 -3.86 -5.69 9.13
C VAL A 101 -4.17 -5.45 10.62
N THR A 102 -5.30 -4.79 10.91
CA THR A 102 -5.77 -4.51 12.27
C THR A 102 -6.65 -5.61 12.87
N GLU A 103 -6.90 -6.69 12.12
CA GLU A 103 -7.82 -7.77 12.47
C GLU A 103 -9.28 -7.33 12.66
N ILE A 104 -9.61 -6.05 12.46
CA ILE A 104 -10.99 -5.53 12.56
C ILE A 104 -11.91 -6.28 11.59
N HIS A 105 -11.42 -6.62 10.39
CA HIS A 105 -12.20 -7.38 9.41
C HIS A 105 -12.65 -8.75 9.94
N ASP A 106 -11.86 -9.42 10.75
CA ASP A 106 -12.21 -10.72 11.32
C ASP A 106 -13.37 -10.59 12.31
N TYR A 107 -13.36 -9.56 13.15
CA TYR A 107 -14.46 -9.23 14.03
C TYR A 107 -15.72 -8.78 13.28
N LEU A 108 -15.56 -7.98 12.20
CA LEU A 108 -16.70 -7.60 11.34
C LEU A 108 -17.34 -8.82 10.70
N ARG A 109 -16.56 -9.79 10.20
CA ARG A 109 -17.11 -11.04 9.64
C ARG A 109 -17.92 -11.83 10.67
N LEU A 110 -17.45 -11.90 11.91
CA LEU A 110 -18.17 -12.54 13.01
C LEU A 110 -19.48 -11.81 13.30
N LEU A 111 -19.43 -10.49 13.41
CA LEU A 111 -20.61 -9.66 13.67
C LEU A 111 -21.67 -9.82 12.58
N TYR A 112 -21.29 -9.62 11.31
CA TYR A 112 -22.23 -9.71 10.19
C TYR A 112 -22.74 -11.13 9.94
N GLY A 113 -21.92 -12.16 10.22
CA GLY A 113 -22.31 -13.56 10.10
C GLY A 113 -23.23 -14.04 11.20
N SER A 114 -23.24 -13.38 12.38
CA SER A 114 -24.03 -13.81 13.54
C SER A 114 -25.35 -13.06 13.67
N VAL A 115 -25.33 -11.74 13.51
CA VAL A 115 -26.52 -10.90 13.77
C VAL A 115 -26.96 -10.05 12.55
N GLY A 116 -26.30 -10.24 11.41
CA GLY A 116 -26.61 -9.51 10.18
C GLY A 116 -27.95 -9.90 9.59
N VAL A 117 -28.71 -8.89 9.14
CA VAL A 117 -29.98 -9.06 8.42
C VAL A 117 -29.67 -9.14 6.93
N ALA A 118 -29.94 -10.31 6.33
CA ALA A 118 -29.75 -10.50 4.89
C ALA A 118 -30.83 -9.79 4.08
N HIS A 119 -30.44 -9.18 2.96
CA HIS A 119 -31.33 -8.56 2.00
C HIS A 119 -31.14 -9.17 0.61
N CYS A 120 -32.17 -9.13 -0.21
CA CYS A 120 -32.06 -9.57 -1.59
C CYS A 120 -31.19 -8.60 -2.40
N PRO A 121 -30.10 -9.06 -3.05
CA PRO A 121 -29.22 -8.18 -3.81
C PRO A 121 -29.87 -7.55 -5.06
N LYS A 122 -31.05 -8.04 -5.50
CA LYS A 122 -31.79 -7.46 -6.63
C LYS A 122 -32.85 -6.46 -6.22
N CYS A 123 -33.68 -6.77 -5.22
CA CYS A 123 -34.83 -5.93 -4.84
C CYS A 123 -34.67 -5.22 -3.48
N GLY A 124 -33.59 -5.51 -2.73
CA GLY A 124 -33.33 -4.88 -1.43
C GLY A 124 -34.25 -5.34 -0.29
N LYS A 125 -35.23 -6.21 -0.50
CA LYS A 125 -36.13 -6.67 0.55
C LYS A 125 -35.38 -7.58 1.53
N PRO A 126 -35.69 -7.50 2.86
CA PRO A 126 -35.09 -8.38 3.84
C PRO A 126 -35.47 -9.84 3.58
N VAL A 127 -34.48 -10.72 3.70
CA VAL A 127 -34.60 -12.15 3.52
C VAL A 127 -34.41 -12.81 4.89
N ARG A 128 -35.43 -13.57 5.33
CA ARG A 128 -35.39 -14.27 6.62
C ARG A 128 -35.56 -15.76 6.41
N ARG A 129 -34.81 -16.52 7.17
CA ARG A 129 -35.01 -17.96 7.32
C ARG A 129 -36.21 -18.18 8.26
N GLN A 130 -37.10 -19.07 7.93
CA GLN A 130 -38.20 -19.48 8.75
C GLN A 130 -38.10 -20.99 9.01
N SER A 131 -38.16 -21.41 10.26
CA SER A 131 -38.28 -22.85 10.55
C SER A 131 -39.67 -23.38 10.15
N ALA A 132 -39.79 -24.70 9.94
CA ALA A 132 -41.08 -25.34 9.65
C ALA A 132 -42.13 -25.00 10.72
N GLU A 133 -41.74 -24.96 12.00
CA GLU A 133 -42.59 -24.57 13.12
C GLU A 133 -43.12 -23.13 12.97
N GLN A 134 -42.23 -22.17 12.67
CA GLN A 134 -42.59 -20.76 12.47
C GLN A 134 -43.53 -20.56 11.27
N ILE A 135 -43.34 -21.35 10.22
CA ILE A 135 -44.22 -21.36 9.06
C ILE A 135 -45.60 -21.88 9.45
N VAL A 136 -45.65 -23.00 10.18
CA VAL A 136 -46.91 -23.58 10.71
C VAL A 136 -47.62 -22.59 11.63
N GLU A 137 -46.92 -21.97 12.56
CA GLU A 137 -47.51 -20.93 13.44
C GLU A 137 -48.07 -19.73 12.64
N THR A 138 -47.42 -19.33 11.57
CA THR A 138 -47.89 -18.25 10.68
C THR A 138 -49.14 -18.67 9.95
N LEU A 139 -49.21 -19.91 9.47
CA LEU A 139 -50.37 -20.44 8.76
C LEU A 139 -51.56 -20.71 9.69
N LEU A 140 -51.31 -21.05 10.93
CA LEU A 140 -52.36 -21.20 11.97
C LEU A 140 -53.05 -19.90 12.35
N LYS A 141 -52.45 -18.72 12.08
CA LYS A 141 -53.04 -17.40 12.28
C LYS A 141 -54.02 -17.00 11.16
N LEU A 142 -54.12 -17.79 10.09
CA LEU A 142 -55.11 -17.54 9.05
C LEU A 142 -56.52 -17.74 9.60
N PRO A 143 -57.51 -16.92 9.16
CA PRO A 143 -58.90 -17.02 9.62
C PRO A 143 -59.48 -18.45 9.42
N ALA A 144 -60.29 -18.93 10.38
CA ALA A 144 -60.95 -20.22 10.29
C ALA A 144 -61.80 -20.29 9.01
N GLY A 145 -61.76 -21.39 8.28
CA GLY A 145 -62.46 -21.57 7.01
C GLY A 145 -61.69 -21.13 5.77
N THR A 146 -60.51 -20.50 5.91
CA THR A 146 -59.62 -20.12 4.77
C THR A 146 -59.16 -21.36 4.02
N LYS A 147 -59.42 -21.45 2.74
CA LYS A 147 -58.96 -22.52 1.83
C LYS A 147 -57.63 -22.09 1.24
N PHE A 148 -56.60 -22.88 1.40
CA PHE A 148 -55.28 -22.61 0.82
C PHE A 148 -54.63 -23.90 0.27
N ILE A 149 -53.68 -23.68 -0.64
CA ILE A 149 -52.92 -24.73 -1.29
C ILE A 149 -51.43 -24.53 -1.01
N ILE A 150 -50.73 -25.59 -0.61
CA ILE A 150 -49.28 -25.58 -0.40
C ILE A 150 -48.64 -26.11 -1.68
N TYR A 151 -47.77 -25.31 -2.29
CA TYR A 151 -46.98 -25.63 -3.44
C TYR A 151 -45.53 -25.76 -3.08
N ALA A 152 -44.82 -26.77 -3.66
CA ALA A 152 -43.38 -26.93 -3.60
C ALA A 152 -42.77 -26.60 -4.96
N PRO A 153 -42.03 -25.50 -5.14
CA PRO A 153 -41.42 -25.14 -6.43
C PRO A 153 -40.21 -26.04 -6.72
N VAL A 154 -40.29 -26.82 -7.84
CA VAL A 154 -39.22 -27.73 -8.28
C VAL A 154 -38.44 -27.16 -9.47
N VAL A 155 -39.12 -26.45 -10.38
CA VAL A 155 -38.48 -25.76 -11.51
C VAL A 155 -38.93 -24.32 -11.53
N LYS A 156 -37.98 -23.37 -11.54
CA LYS A 156 -38.27 -21.91 -11.65
C LYS A 156 -37.61 -21.33 -12.90
N GLY A 157 -38.41 -20.95 -13.87
CA GLY A 157 -37.99 -20.18 -15.05
C GLY A 157 -36.83 -20.80 -15.85
N ARG A 158 -36.76 -22.12 -15.93
CA ARG A 158 -35.72 -22.85 -16.69
C ARG A 158 -36.25 -23.30 -18.06
N LYS A 159 -35.40 -23.17 -19.08
CA LYS A 159 -35.69 -23.69 -20.43
C LYS A 159 -35.53 -25.22 -20.41
N GLY A 160 -36.45 -25.91 -21.06
CA GLY A 160 -36.38 -27.38 -21.18
C GLY A 160 -37.75 -28.03 -21.23
N ARG A 161 -37.81 -29.30 -21.59
CA ARG A 161 -39.03 -30.13 -21.55
C ARG A 161 -39.38 -30.66 -20.20
N HIS A 162 -38.39 -30.74 -19.29
CA HIS A 162 -38.50 -31.18 -17.91
C HIS A 162 -39.18 -32.55 -17.69
N GLU A 163 -39.14 -33.44 -18.71
CA GLU A 163 -39.76 -34.78 -18.70
C GLU A 163 -39.26 -35.64 -17.53
N GLU A 164 -37.94 -35.67 -17.28
CA GLU A 164 -37.34 -36.40 -16.15
C GLU A 164 -37.83 -35.87 -14.81
N THR A 165 -37.93 -34.57 -14.66
CA THR A 165 -38.44 -33.93 -13.44
C THR A 165 -39.89 -34.31 -13.16
N LEU A 166 -40.75 -34.36 -14.19
CA LEU A 166 -42.14 -34.80 -14.08
C LEU A 166 -42.23 -36.29 -13.70
N VAL A 167 -41.35 -37.15 -14.25
CA VAL A 167 -41.27 -38.57 -13.89
C VAL A 167 -40.82 -38.72 -12.43
N ASP A 168 -39.87 -37.96 -11.96
CA ASP A 168 -39.41 -38.01 -10.57
C ASP A 168 -40.49 -37.53 -9.58
N ILE A 169 -41.26 -36.47 -9.93
CA ILE A 169 -42.43 -36.03 -9.15
C ILE A 169 -43.49 -37.16 -9.06
N LYS A 170 -43.72 -37.90 -10.15
CA LYS A 170 -44.65 -39.04 -10.20
C LYS A 170 -44.16 -40.19 -9.30
N ARG A 171 -42.85 -40.49 -9.33
CA ARG A 171 -42.23 -41.50 -8.46
C ARG A 171 -42.29 -41.11 -6.97
N ALA A 172 -42.25 -39.84 -6.64
CA ALA A 172 -42.39 -39.33 -5.29
C ALA A 172 -43.83 -39.39 -4.76
N GLY A 173 -44.81 -39.84 -5.58
CA GLY A 173 -46.20 -40.05 -5.19
C GLY A 173 -47.10 -38.84 -5.32
N PHE A 174 -46.67 -37.76 -5.96
CA PHE A 174 -47.54 -36.58 -6.18
C PHE A 174 -48.44 -36.81 -7.41
N VAL A 175 -49.66 -36.26 -7.34
CA VAL A 175 -50.70 -36.44 -8.35
C VAL A 175 -50.98 -35.19 -9.18
N ARG A 176 -50.56 -34.01 -8.71
CA ARG A 176 -50.85 -32.73 -9.41
C ARG A 176 -49.65 -31.78 -9.37
N VAL A 177 -49.50 -31.04 -10.45
CA VAL A 177 -48.48 -29.97 -10.60
C VAL A 177 -49.11 -28.69 -11.14
N ARG A 178 -48.51 -27.59 -10.80
CA ARG A 178 -48.80 -26.29 -11.42
C ARG A 178 -47.68 -26.00 -12.42
N VAL A 179 -47.99 -25.85 -13.67
CA VAL A 179 -47.04 -25.51 -14.75
C VAL A 179 -47.43 -24.16 -15.31
N ASP A 180 -46.54 -23.20 -15.25
CA ASP A 180 -46.69 -21.82 -15.73
C ASP A 180 -47.99 -21.14 -15.22
N GLY A 181 -48.33 -21.42 -13.97
CA GLY A 181 -49.52 -20.86 -13.31
C GLY A 181 -50.79 -21.66 -13.42
N ALA A 182 -50.87 -22.64 -14.32
CA ALA A 182 -52.03 -23.54 -14.52
C ALA A 182 -51.81 -24.89 -13.84
N THR A 183 -52.83 -25.39 -13.10
CA THR A 183 -52.74 -26.67 -12.38
C THR A 183 -53.27 -27.81 -13.22
N TYR A 184 -52.49 -28.87 -13.36
CA TYR A 184 -52.81 -30.08 -14.17
C TYR A 184 -52.70 -31.33 -13.27
N PRO A 185 -53.50 -32.37 -13.53
CA PRO A 185 -53.11 -33.73 -13.13
C PRO A 185 -51.76 -34.07 -13.79
N LEU A 186 -50.93 -34.82 -13.11
CA LEU A 186 -49.57 -35.08 -13.63
C LEU A 186 -49.59 -35.85 -14.99
N GLU A 187 -50.67 -36.60 -15.23
CA GLU A 187 -50.86 -37.37 -16.47
C GLU A 187 -51.33 -36.50 -17.66
N ASP A 188 -51.90 -35.33 -17.36
CA ASP A 188 -52.47 -34.43 -18.37
C ASP A 188 -51.59 -33.19 -18.63
N VAL A 189 -50.34 -33.21 -18.17
CA VAL A 189 -49.40 -32.10 -18.39
C VAL A 189 -49.06 -32.02 -19.86
N PRO A 190 -49.33 -30.86 -20.54
CA PRO A 190 -49.02 -30.69 -21.95
C PRO A 190 -47.49 -30.75 -22.19
N ALA A 191 -47.10 -31.22 -23.40
CA ALA A 191 -45.69 -31.25 -23.78
C ALA A 191 -45.08 -29.86 -23.74
N LEU A 192 -44.01 -29.67 -22.94
CA LEU A 192 -43.38 -28.39 -22.72
C LEU A 192 -42.41 -28.03 -23.86
N ASP A 193 -42.40 -26.77 -24.27
CA ASP A 193 -41.51 -26.26 -25.33
C ASP A 193 -40.09 -26.12 -24.83
N LYS A 194 -39.14 -26.81 -25.44
CA LYS A 194 -37.71 -26.77 -25.11
C LYS A 194 -37.10 -25.37 -25.15
N LYS A 195 -37.64 -24.44 -25.94
CA LYS A 195 -37.12 -23.09 -26.13
C LYS A 195 -37.67 -22.06 -25.13
N LYS A 196 -38.77 -22.36 -24.48
CA LYS A 196 -39.45 -21.50 -23.51
C LYS A 196 -38.95 -21.82 -22.08
N SER A 197 -39.01 -20.79 -21.21
CA SER A 197 -38.77 -20.96 -19.79
C SER A 197 -40.04 -21.42 -19.10
N HIS A 198 -39.98 -22.48 -18.32
CA HIS A 198 -41.11 -23.08 -17.59
C HIS A 198 -40.84 -23.00 -16.07
N SER A 199 -41.94 -22.87 -15.32
CA SER A 199 -41.96 -23.03 -13.86
C SER A 199 -42.90 -24.18 -13.51
N ILE A 200 -42.40 -25.09 -12.62
CA ILE A 200 -43.17 -26.26 -12.19
C ILE A 200 -43.19 -26.30 -10.68
N ASP A 201 -44.36 -26.21 -10.10
CA ASP A 201 -44.60 -26.35 -8.69
C ASP A 201 -45.44 -27.61 -8.41
N VAL A 202 -45.02 -28.39 -7.44
CA VAL A 202 -45.77 -29.57 -6.98
C VAL A 202 -46.88 -29.14 -6.05
N VAL A 203 -48.09 -29.60 -6.22
CA VAL A 203 -49.20 -29.44 -5.28
C VAL A 203 -49.01 -30.42 -4.14
N VAL A 204 -48.56 -29.92 -2.95
CA VAL A 204 -48.29 -30.78 -1.78
C VAL A 204 -49.58 -31.14 -1.08
N ASP A 205 -50.37 -30.14 -0.74
CA ASP A 205 -51.67 -30.35 -0.05
C ASP A 205 -52.66 -29.20 -0.29
N ARG A 206 -53.95 -29.52 -0.10
CA ARG A 206 -55.06 -28.54 -0.12
C ARG A 206 -55.76 -28.58 1.22
N LEU A 207 -55.67 -27.52 1.94
CA LEU A 207 -56.09 -27.42 3.32
C LEU A 207 -57.16 -26.34 3.55
N VAL A 208 -57.96 -26.58 4.57
CA VAL A 208 -58.92 -25.60 5.10
C VAL A 208 -58.54 -25.29 6.54
N SER A 209 -58.25 -24.01 6.86
CA SER A 209 -57.86 -23.61 8.21
C SER A 209 -58.91 -23.97 9.24
N THR A 210 -58.56 -24.76 10.25
CA THR A 210 -59.37 -25.15 11.39
C THR A 210 -58.50 -25.21 12.65
N SER A 211 -59.14 -25.18 13.84
CA SER A 211 -58.41 -25.15 15.12
C SER A 211 -58.27 -26.53 15.78
N ASN A 212 -58.46 -27.63 15.02
CA ASN A 212 -58.38 -28.98 15.65
C ASN A 212 -56.95 -29.54 15.56
N SER A 213 -56.60 -30.44 16.49
CA SER A 213 -55.25 -31.07 16.58
C SER A 213 -54.87 -31.87 15.34
N GLN A 214 -55.82 -32.51 14.68
CA GLN A 214 -55.56 -33.28 13.44
C GLN A 214 -55.18 -32.35 12.28
N PHE A 215 -55.73 -31.14 12.19
CA PHE A 215 -55.30 -30.17 11.22
C PHE A 215 -53.87 -29.69 11.48
N VAL A 216 -53.50 -29.41 12.74
CA VAL A 216 -52.14 -29.00 13.09
C VAL A 216 -51.13 -30.04 12.65
N THR A 217 -51.35 -31.32 12.98
CA THR A 217 -50.48 -32.43 12.57
C THR A 217 -50.34 -32.49 11.03
N ARG A 218 -51.50 -32.51 10.31
CA ARG A 218 -51.50 -32.58 8.86
C ARG A 218 -50.82 -31.35 8.20
N LEU A 219 -51.03 -30.14 8.76
CA LEU A 219 -50.36 -28.92 8.29
C LEU A 219 -48.85 -29.05 8.48
N THR A 220 -48.39 -29.54 9.64
CA THR A 220 -46.96 -29.75 9.90
C THR A 220 -46.34 -30.73 8.91
N ASP A 221 -46.97 -31.90 8.73
CA ASP A 221 -46.50 -32.90 7.74
C ASP A 221 -46.44 -32.32 6.30
N SER A 222 -47.47 -31.56 5.93
CA SER A 222 -47.56 -30.94 4.60
C SER A 222 -46.47 -29.86 4.39
N VAL A 223 -46.20 -29.05 5.42
CA VAL A 223 -45.13 -28.01 5.38
C VAL A 223 -43.76 -28.68 5.30
N GLU A 224 -43.48 -29.71 6.13
CA GLU A 224 -42.22 -30.43 6.09
C GLU A 224 -42.01 -31.14 4.75
N LEU A 225 -43.01 -31.86 4.23
CA LEU A 225 -42.98 -32.49 2.93
C LEU A 225 -42.77 -31.46 1.82
N GLY A 226 -43.45 -30.32 1.88
CA GLY A 226 -43.32 -29.23 0.93
C GLY A 226 -41.93 -28.64 0.93
N LEU A 227 -41.36 -28.33 2.09
CA LEU A 227 -40.00 -27.83 2.24
C LEU A 227 -38.95 -28.81 1.69
N LYS A 228 -39.11 -30.11 2.01
CA LYS A 228 -38.24 -31.18 1.49
C LYS A 228 -38.30 -31.25 -0.05
N THR A 229 -39.51 -31.24 -0.62
CA THR A 229 -39.73 -31.33 -2.07
C THR A 229 -39.30 -30.09 -2.83
N GLY A 230 -39.59 -28.90 -2.31
CA GLY A 230 -39.24 -27.57 -2.87
C GLY A 230 -37.80 -27.13 -2.57
N GLY A 231 -36.95 -28.01 -2.01
CA GLY A 231 -35.56 -27.68 -1.69
C GLY A 231 -35.41 -26.57 -0.64
N GLY A 232 -36.34 -26.52 0.33
CA GLY A 232 -36.40 -25.54 1.40
C GLY A 232 -37.33 -24.33 1.10
N LEU A 233 -38.13 -24.41 0.06
CA LEU A 233 -39.09 -23.39 -0.36
C LEU A 233 -40.51 -23.95 -0.47
N ILE A 234 -41.50 -23.23 0.02
CA ILE A 234 -42.90 -23.47 -0.23
C ILE A 234 -43.64 -22.20 -0.59
N THR A 235 -44.68 -22.32 -1.37
CA THR A 235 -45.59 -21.23 -1.70
C THR A 235 -46.99 -21.62 -1.22
N VAL A 236 -47.64 -20.75 -0.45
CA VAL A 236 -49.00 -20.94 0.02
C VAL A 236 -49.90 -19.93 -0.64
N GLU A 237 -50.90 -20.43 -1.36
CA GLU A 237 -51.87 -19.59 -2.08
C GLU A 237 -53.26 -19.77 -1.51
N ASN A 238 -53.90 -18.65 -1.12
CA ASN A 238 -55.27 -18.64 -0.66
C ASN A 238 -56.22 -18.73 -1.86
N VAL A 239 -57.13 -19.67 -1.82
CA VAL A 239 -58.11 -19.83 -2.88
C VAL A 239 -59.13 -18.67 -2.86
N GLY A 240 -58.99 -17.73 -3.80
CA GLY A 240 -59.81 -16.53 -3.90
C GLY A 240 -59.33 -15.33 -3.07
N GLY A 241 -58.04 -15.35 -2.61
CA GLY A 241 -57.42 -14.29 -1.78
C GLY A 241 -56.26 -13.57 -2.44
N ASP A 242 -55.54 -12.84 -1.61
CA ASP A 242 -54.40 -11.98 -1.96
C ASP A 242 -53.20 -12.78 -2.54
N ALA A 243 -52.15 -12.04 -2.86
CA ALA A 243 -50.89 -12.60 -3.41
C ALA A 243 -50.36 -13.78 -2.61
N PRO A 244 -49.76 -14.79 -3.27
CA PRO A 244 -49.29 -16.00 -2.63
C PRO A 244 -48.19 -15.69 -1.59
N LEU A 245 -48.26 -16.34 -0.42
CA LEU A 245 -47.26 -16.26 0.63
C LEU A 245 -46.12 -17.23 0.29
N VAL A 246 -44.89 -16.75 0.27
CA VAL A 246 -43.71 -17.57 0.06
C VAL A 246 -42.94 -17.71 1.36
N PHE A 247 -42.69 -18.95 1.76
CA PHE A 247 -41.91 -19.29 2.94
C PHE A 247 -40.64 -20.04 2.54
N SER A 248 -39.56 -19.83 3.29
CA SER A 248 -38.28 -20.48 3.01
C SER A 248 -37.57 -20.89 4.27
N GLU A 249 -37.11 -22.11 4.27
CA GLU A 249 -36.14 -22.63 5.25
C GLU A 249 -34.69 -22.18 4.97
N LYS A 250 -34.43 -21.73 3.73
CA LYS A 250 -33.17 -21.14 3.27
C LYS A 250 -33.35 -19.64 3.10
N ASN A 251 -32.24 -18.89 3.09
CA ASN A 251 -32.28 -17.49 2.74
C ASN A 251 -32.71 -17.32 1.27
N ALA A 252 -33.97 -17.07 1.03
CA ALA A 252 -34.52 -16.88 -0.31
C ALA A 252 -35.40 -15.64 -0.37
N CYS A 253 -35.29 -14.91 -1.49
CA CYS A 253 -36.18 -13.79 -1.77
C CYS A 253 -37.48 -14.29 -2.39
N PRO A 254 -38.63 -13.99 -1.79
CA PRO A 254 -39.92 -14.45 -2.34
C PRO A 254 -40.19 -13.88 -3.73
N ASP A 255 -39.84 -12.61 -3.99
CA ASP A 255 -40.16 -11.94 -5.26
C ASP A 255 -39.18 -12.30 -6.38
N CYS A 256 -37.89 -12.35 -6.09
CA CYS A 256 -36.84 -12.56 -7.10
C CYS A 256 -36.49 -14.05 -7.31
N GLY A 257 -36.94 -14.93 -6.43
CA GLY A 257 -36.59 -16.35 -6.45
C GLY A 257 -35.09 -16.66 -6.25
N LEU A 258 -34.31 -15.67 -5.84
CA LEU A 258 -32.91 -15.86 -5.49
C LEU A 258 -32.80 -16.58 -4.14
N SER A 259 -32.11 -17.70 -4.13
CA SER A 259 -31.78 -18.43 -2.90
C SER A 259 -30.27 -18.47 -2.75
N PHE A 260 -29.78 -18.26 -1.56
CA PHE A 260 -28.37 -18.35 -1.21
C PHE A 260 -28.19 -19.11 0.12
N ASP A 261 -27.05 -19.74 0.26
CA ASP A 261 -26.71 -20.52 1.43
C ASP A 261 -26.67 -19.64 2.69
N GLU A 262 -26.73 -20.27 3.85
CA GLU A 262 -26.57 -19.60 5.13
C GLU A 262 -25.27 -18.80 5.15
N LEU A 263 -25.41 -17.49 5.42
CA LEU A 263 -24.29 -16.57 5.47
C LEU A 263 -23.52 -16.76 6.79
N LYS A 264 -22.37 -17.41 6.68
CA LYS A 264 -21.42 -17.65 7.80
C LYS A 264 -20.29 -16.61 7.76
N PRO A 265 -19.50 -16.46 8.83
CA PRO A 265 -18.35 -15.53 8.83
C PRO A 265 -17.41 -15.68 7.61
N ARG A 266 -17.24 -16.91 7.09
CA ARG A 266 -16.46 -17.18 5.86
C ARG A 266 -17.04 -16.53 4.59
N SER A 267 -18.36 -16.28 4.56
CA SER A 267 -19.04 -15.63 3.44
C SER A 267 -18.71 -14.13 3.32
N PHE A 268 -18.18 -13.52 4.37
CA PHE A 268 -17.73 -12.15 4.41
C PHE A 268 -16.21 -11.99 4.21
N SER A 269 -15.49 -13.09 3.94
CA SER A 269 -14.06 -13.05 3.67
C SER A 269 -13.79 -13.00 2.18
N PHE A 270 -13.16 -11.94 1.70
CA PHE A 270 -12.71 -11.83 0.32
C PHE A 270 -11.45 -12.68 0.02
N ASN A 271 -10.83 -13.29 1.04
CA ASN A 271 -9.75 -14.27 0.90
C ASN A 271 -10.28 -15.71 0.81
N SER A 272 -11.59 -15.91 1.00
CA SER A 272 -12.24 -17.20 0.92
C SER A 272 -13.06 -17.32 -0.37
N PRO A 273 -13.05 -18.46 -1.08
CA PRO A 273 -13.89 -18.68 -2.26
C PRO A 273 -15.39 -18.50 -2.00
N PHE A 274 -15.82 -18.66 -0.74
CA PHE A 274 -17.21 -18.49 -0.33
C PHE A 274 -17.68 -17.04 -0.28
N GLY A 275 -16.76 -16.08 -0.03
CA GLY A 275 -17.09 -14.66 0.09
C GLY A 275 -16.50 -13.81 -1.03
N ALA A 276 -15.42 -14.26 -1.67
CA ALA A 276 -14.74 -13.51 -2.72
C ALA A 276 -15.62 -13.29 -3.95
N CYS A 277 -15.57 -12.09 -4.52
CA CYS A 277 -16.16 -11.83 -5.83
C CYS A 277 -15.59 -12.79 -6.88
N PRO A 278 -16.41 -13.54 -7.62
CA PRO A 278 -15.92 -14.55 -8.56
C PRO A 278 -15.14 -13.97 -9.74
N GLU A 279 -15.42 -12.70 -10.13
CA GLU A 279 -14.76 -12.07 -11.26
C GLU A 279 -13.34 -11.59 -10.93
N CYS A 280 -13.15 -10.89 -9.79
CA CYS A 280 -11.82 -10.42 -9.39
C CYS A 280 -11.11 -11.31 -8.36
N GLY A 281 -11.68 -12.45 -7.98
CA GLY A 281 -11.09 -13.35 -6.98
C GLY A 281 -10.85 -12.69 -5.62
N GLY A 282 -11.62 -11.65 -5.26
CA GLY A 282 -11.47 -10.90 -4.00
C GLY A 282 -10.43 -9.77 -4.04
N LEU A 283 -9.89 -9.41 -5.21
CA LEU A 283 -8.94 -8.30 -5.35
C LEU A 283 -9.61 -6.93 -5.33
N GLY A 284 -10.90 -6.84 -5.71
CA GLY A 284 -11.64 -5.58 -5.83
C GLY A 284 -11.33 -4.79 -7.09
N SER A 285 -10.24 -5.10 -7.76
CA SER A 285 -9.82 -4.51 -9.03
C SER A 285 -9.46 -5.58 -10.04
N ILE A 286 -9.49 -5.23 -11.30
CA ILE A 286 -9.01 -6.06 -12.40
C ILE A 286 -7.92 -5.32 -13.16
N TYR A 287 -6.86 -6.04 -13.52
CA TYR A 287 -5.82 -5.53 -14.41
C TYR A 287 -6.30 -5.70 -15.86
N TYR A 288 -6.04 -4.68 -16.65
CA TYR A 288 -6.30 -4.70 -18.10
C TYR A 288 -5.17 -4.01 -18.82
N PHE A 289 -4.92 -4.41 -20.07
CA PHE A 289 -3.96 -3.69 -20.90
C PHE A 289 -4.60 -2.39 -21.37
N ASP A 290 -3.92 -1.28 -21.09
CA ASP A 290 -4.43 0.06 -21.35
C ASP A 290 -4.01 0.51 -22.74
N GLU A 291 -4.98 0.92 -23.56
CA GLU A 291 -4.73 1.38 -24.92
C GLU A 291 -3.79 2.59 -24.96
N ASP A 292 -3.92 3.51 -24.00
CA ASP A 292 -3.06 4.70 -23.91
C ASP A 292 -1.63 4.35 -23.49
N LEU A 293 -1.43 3.24 -22.78
CA LEU A 293 -0.12 2.72 -22.46
C LEU A 293 0.50 1.92 -23.61
N VAL A 294 -0.32 1.24 -24.40
CA VAL A 294 0.11 0.48 -25.57
C VAL A 294 0.41 1.41 -26.76
N VAL A 295 -0.38 2.49 -26.93
CA VAL A 295 -0.18 3.55 -27.93
C VAL A 295 0.01 4.90 -27.24
N PRO A 296 1.20 5.16 -26.68
CA PRO A 296 1.45 6.35 -25.87
C PRO A 296 1.48 7.64 -26.66
N ASP A 297 1.95 7.60 -27.90
CA ASP A 297 2.00 8.73 -28.82
C ASP A 297 1.08 8.46 -30.02
N LYS A 298 -0.08 9.10 -29.98
CA LYS A 298 -1.11 8.95 -31.02
C LYS A 298 -0.79 9.70 -32.31
N THR A 299 0.22 10.57 -32.30
CA THR A 299 0.69 11.31 -33.49
C THR A 299 1.58 10.47 -34.39
N LEU A 300 2.13 9.36 -33.89
CA LEU A 300 2.97 8.46 -34.64
C LEU A 300 2.16 7.68 -35.70
N PRO A 301 2.80 7.31 -36.82
CA PRO A 301 2.22 6.46 -37.85
C PRO A 301 1.78 5.10 -37.30
N LEU A 302 0.75 4.52 -37.89
CA LEU A 302 0.22 3.19 -37.47
C LEU A 302 1.32 2.14 -37.29
N ARG A 303 2.32 2.12 -38.17
CA ARG A 303 3.43 1.15 -38.09
C ARG A 303 4.39 1.39 -36.93
N GLU A 304 4.33 2.57 -36.28
CA GLU A 304 5.26 2.97 -35.22
C GLU A 304 4.60 3.20 -33.88
N CYS A 305 3.28 3.33 -33.83
CA CYS A 305 2.57 3.76 -32.64
C CYS A 305 2.41 2.67 -31.57
N ILE A 306 2.48 1.36 -31.90
CA ILE A 306 2.27 0.25 -30.97
C ILE A 306 3.58 -0.06 -30.24
N HIS A 307 3.72 0.52 -29.06
CA HIS A 307 4.96 0.54 -28.29
C HIS A 307 5.52 -0.84 -27.89
N PRO A 308 4.72 -1.81 -27.37
CA PRO A 308 5.23 -3.14 -27.01
C PRO A 308 5.78 -3.90 -28.22
N TRP A 309 5.21 -3.71 -29.41
CA TRP A 309 5.68 -4.38 -30.62
C TRP A 309 6.99 -3.78 -31.13
N ARG A 310 7.20 -2.48 -30.95
CA ARG A 310 8.42 -1.77 -31.36
C ARG A 310 9.62 -2.03 -30.45
N ARG A 311 9.38 -2.45 -29.22
CA ARG A 311 10.42 -2.83 -28.25
C ARG A 311 10.68 -4.33 -28.17
N ALA A 312 10.02 -5.12 -28.97
CA ALA A 312 10.28 -6.54 -29.11
C ALA A 312 11.61 -6.82 -29.87
N GLY A 313 12.07 -8.05 -29.88
CA GLY A 313 13.24 -8.46 -30.67
C GLY A 313 12.97 -8.31 -32.19
N HIS A 314 14.03 -8.18 -32.98
CA HIS A 314 13.97 -7.89 -34.43
C HIS A 314 12.98 -8.79 -35.19
N MET A 315 12.99 -10.10 -34.94
CA MET A 315 12.07 -11.06 -35.57
C MET A 315 10.59 -10.78 -35.24
N ALA A 316 10.31 -10.41 -33.99
CA ALA A 316 8.97 -10.06 -33.57
C ALA A 316 8.48 -8.74 -34.18
N ILE A 317 9.37 -7.75 -34.33
CA ILE A 317 9.05 -6.49 -35.04
C ILE A 317 8.66 -6.78 -36.50
N MET A 318 9.42 -7.61 -37.19
CA MET A 318 9.09 -8.01 -38.58
C MET A 318 7.73 -8.72 -38.66
N TYR A 319 7.47 -9.65 -37.77
CA TYR A 319 6.20 -10.37 -37.68
C TYR A 319 5.01 -9.43 -37.47
N TYR A 320 5.09 -8.50 -36.53
CA TYR A 320 4.00 -7.54 -36.26
C TYR A 320 3.83 -6.52 -37.38
N ASN A 321 4.91 -6.10 -38.04
CA ASN A 321 4.83 -5.23 -39.21
C ASN A 321 4.06 -5.90 -40.35
N GLU A 322 4.27 -7.22 -40.60
CA GLU A 322 3.54 -7.96 -41.60
C GLU A 322 2.04 -8.09 -41.27
N ILE A 323 1.71 -8.30 -39.98
CA ILE A 323 0.33 -8.29 -39.51
C ILE A 323 -0.32 -6.94 -39.80
N LEU A 324 0.34 -5.83 -39.41
CA LEU A 324 -0.19 -4.48 -39.68
C LEU A 324 -0.35 -4.19 -41.17
N ALA A 325 0.57 -4.63 -42.03
CA ALA A 325 0.48 -4.43 -43.47
C ALA A 325 -0.73 -5.14 -44.07
N ARG A 326 -1.08 -6.33 -43.58
CA ARG A 326 -2.27 -7.08 -44.01
C ARG A 326 -3.56 -6.41 -43.56
N ILE A 327 -3.64 -6.07 -42.26
CA ILE A 327 -4.78 -5.35 -41.69
C ILE A 327 -5.01 -4.03 -42.51
N ALA A 328 -3.93 -3.27 -42.73
CA ALA A 328 -3.98 -2.01 -43.46
C ALA A 328 -4.51 -2.18 -44.90
N ARG A 329 -4.08 -3.22 -45.62
CA ARG A 329 -4.57 -3.54 -46.96
C ARG A 329 -6.06 -3.89 -46.95
N GLN A 330 -6.51 -4.77 -46.02
CA GLN A 330 -7.90 -5.21 -45.95
C GLN A 330 -8.86 -4.06 -45.63
N TYR A 331 -8.46 -3.17 -44.73
CA TYR A 331 -9.29 -2.05 -44.31
C TYR A 331 -8.98 -0.73 -45.08
N LYS A 332 -8.17 -0.80 -46.14
CA LYS A 332 -7.78 0.35 -46.98
C LYS A 332 -7.20 1.53 -46.21
N VAL A 333 -6.41 1.25 -45.20
CA VAL A 333 -5.72 2.23 -44.33
C VAL A 333 -4.25 2.30 -44.73
N LYS A 334 -3.63 3.51 -44.74
CA LYS A 334 -2.20 3.64 -44.99
C LYS A 334 -1.43 3.48 -43.68
N LEU A 335 -0.30 2.77 -43.69
CA LEU A 335 0.56 2.53 -42.55
C LEU A 335 1.21 3.82 -42.01
N GLU A 336 1.37 4.82 -42.88
CA GLU A 336 1.92 6.14 -42.56
C GLU A 336 0.90 7.09 -41.90
N THR A 337 -0.39 6.69 -41.83
CA THR A 337 -1.42 7.53 -41.20
C THR A 337 -1.20 7.56 -39.68
N PRO A 338 -1.13 8.78 -39.08
CA PRO A 338 -1.08 8.92 -37.62
C PRO A 338 -2.25 8.19 -36.94
N TYR A 339 -1.98 7.54 -35.80
CA TYR A 339 -2.99 6.75 -35.08
C TYR A 339 -4.24 7.56 -34.74
N GLU A 340 -4.09 8.82 -34.32
CA GLU A 340 -5.21 9.71 -33.97
C GLU A 340 -6.14 10.01 -35.16
N LYS A 341 -5.61 10.01 -36.40
CA LYS A 341 -6.37 10.27 -37.63
C LYS A 341 -7.05 9.03 -38.19
N LEU A 342 -6.83 7.86 -37.62
CA LEU A 342 -7.50 6.64 -38.00
C LEU A 342 -8.97 6.67 -37.56
N PRO A 343 -9.91 6.07 -38.33
CA PRO A 343 -11.31 5.94 -37.91
C PRO A 343 -11.43 5.28 -36.52
N ALA A 344 -12.32 5.77 -35.66
CA ALA A 344 -12.50 5.24 -34.31
C ALA A 344 -12.88 3.75 -34.29
N SER A 345 -13.73 3.33 -35.23
CA SER A 345 -14.10 1.92 -35.41
C SER A 345 -12.93 1.01 -35.78
N PHE A 346 -12.01 1.51 -36.62
CA PHE A 346 -10.79 0.79 -36.97
C PHE A 346 -9.85 0.68 -35.77
N ARG A 347 -9.64 1.79 -35.03
CA ARG A 347 -8.81 1.79 -33.81
C ARG A 347 -9.32 0.78 -32.79
N HIS A 348 -10.63 0.76 -32.54
CA HIS A 348 -11.25 -0.21 -31.63
C HIS A 348 -11.02 -1.66 -32.07
N LYS A 349 -11.29 -1.97 -33.36
CA LYS A 349 -11.05 -3.31 -33.92
C LYS A 349 -9.57 -3.71 -33.88
N LEU A 350 -8.66 -2.78 -34.15
CA LEU A 350 -7.22 -3.02 -34.04
C LEU A 350 -6.81 -3.41 -32.63
N MET A 351 -7.35 -2.74 -31.60
CA MET A 351 -7.02 -3.01 -30.20
C MET A 351 -7.68 -4.28 -29.66
N HIS A 352 -8.97 -4.49 -29.96
CA HIS A 352 -9.78 -5.55 -29.33
C HIS A 352 -10.00 -6.79 -30.20
N GLY A 353 -9.65 -6.73 -31.48
CA GLY A 353 -9.83 -7.82 -32.42
C GLY A 353 -10.81 -7.52 -33.54
N PHE A 354 -10.73 -8.31 -34.58
CA PHE A 354 -11.58 -8.22 -35.77
C PHE A 354 -12.56 -9.40 -35.77
N ASP A 355 -13.85 -9.14 -35.94
CA ASP A 355 -14.89 -10.15 -36.02
C ASP A 355 -14.85 -10.93 -37.34
N ASP A 356 -14.17 -10.37 -38.35
CA ASP A 356 -14.04 -10.96 -39.69
C ASP A 356 -12.82 -11.91 -39.71
N ASP A 357 -12.88 -12.93 -40.52
CA ASP A 357 -11.82 -13.95 -40.73
C ASP A 357 -10.55 -13.34 -41.32
N LEU A 358 -9.81 -12.60 -40.51
CA LEU A 358 -8.44 -12.18 -40.84
C LEU A 358 -7.52 -13.39 -40.66
N VAL A 359 -7.51 -14.31 -41.61
CA VAL A 359 -6.67 -15.50 -41.56
C VAL A 359 -5.20 -15.11 -41.74
N LEU A 360 -4.40 -15.38 -40.78
CA LEU A 360 -2.94 -15.26 -40.84
C LEU A 360 -2.37 -16.61 -41.35
N PRO A 361 -1.79 -16.68 -42.56
CA PRO A 361 -1.51 -17.92 -43.27
C PRO A 361 -0.46 -18.86 -42.65
N TRP A 362 0.22 -18.41 -41.57
CA TRP A 362 1.21 -19.22 -40.82
C TRP A 362 0.71 -19.74 -39.47
N ARG A 363 -0.54 -19.47 -39.09
CA ARG A 363 -1.15 -20.11 -37.93
C ARG A 363 -1.73 -21.44 -38.34
N LYS A 364 -1.38 -22.50 -37.61
CA LYS A 364 -1.96 -23.85 -37.78
C LYS A 364 -3.46 -23.94 -37.48
N GLU A 365 -4.04 -22.89 -36.92
CA GLU A 365 -5.44 -22.74 -36.56
C GLU A 365 -6.01 -21.47 -37.24
N ASP A 366 -7.11 -21.59 -37.94
CA ASP A 366 -7.88 -20.49 -38.58
C ASP A 366 -8.59 -19.65 -37.50
N LYS A 367 -7.84 -18.98 -36.67
CA LYS A 367 -8.40 -18.07 -35.65
C LYS A 367 -8.21 -16.61 -36.07
N PRO A 368 -9.25 -15.76 -35.94
CA PRO A 368 -9.16 -14.35 -36.27
C PRO A 368 -8.12 -13.63 -35.38
N PHE A 369 -7.63 -12.50 -35.84
CA PHE A 369 -6.70 -11.68 -35.06
C PHE A 369 -7.44 -11.08 -33.86
N ALA A 370 -7.10 -11.55 -32.64
CA ALA A 370 -7.75 -11.19 -31.39
C ALA A 370 -7.37 -9.78 -30.86
N GLY A 371 -6.70 -8.96 -31.64
CA GLY A 371 -6.32 -7.60 -31.30
C GLY A 371 -4.92 -7.45 -30.72
N VAL A 372 -4.49 -6.18 -30.65
CA VAL A 372 -3.17 -5.79 -30.11
C VAL A 372 -3.10 -6.10 -28.61
N LEU A 373 -4.15 -5.79 -27.84
CA LEU A 373 -4.16 -6.01 -26.38
C LEU A 373 -4.02 -7.49 -26.04
N ASP A 374 -4.70 -8.38 -26.78
CA ASP A 374 -4.57 -9.83 -26.59
C ASP A 374 -3.16 -10.32 -26.99
N SER A 375 -2.56 -9.76 -28.03
CA SER A 375 -1.18 -10.08 -28.40
C SER A 375 -0.18 -9.71 -27.30
N VAL A 376 -0.34 -8.55 -26.66
CA VAL A 376 0.51 -8.10 -25.55
C VAL A 376 0.30 -8.98 -24.32
N LYS A 377 -0.94 -9.39 -24.05
CA LYS A 377 -1.27 -10.35 -22.98
C LYS A 377 -0.52 -11.67 -23.19
N ARG A 378 -0.58 -12.23 -24.40
CA ARG A 378 0.16 -13.46 -24.75
C ARG A 378 1.68 -13.30 -24.65
N MET A 379 2.22 -12.12 -25.03
CA MET A 379 3.65 -11.83 -24.85
C MET A 379 4.07 -11.85 -23.37
N MET A 380 3.20 -11.38 -22.48
CA MET A 380 3.42 -11.42 -21.03
C MET A 380 3.30 -12.86 -20.50
N GLU A 381 2.26 -13.60 -20.90
CA GLU A 381 2.05 -15.00 -20.47
C GLU A 381 3.18 -15.92 -20.90
N ASN A 382 3.76 -15.69 -22.10
CA ASN A 382 4.88 -16.46 -22.65
C ASN A 382 6.26 -15.91 -22.27
N ALA A 383 6.33 -14.95 -21.33
CA ALA A 383 7.60 -14.39 -20.89
C ALA A 383 8.35 -15.38 -19.99
N GLU A 384 9.55 -15.83 -20.45
CA GLU A 384 10.39 -16.82 -19.77
C GLU A 384 11.10 -16.29 -18.52
N SER A 385 11.09 -14.99 -18.28
CA SER A 385 11.73 -14.36 -17.12
C SER A 385 10.86 -13.29 -16.49
N ASP A 386 10.97 -13.13 -15.18
CA ASP A 386 10.23 -12.10 -14.42
C ASP A 386 10.55 -10.69 -14.91
N GLU A 387 11.81 -10.42 -15.31
CA GLU A 387 12.21 -9.12 -15.89
C GLU A 387 11.44 -8.81 -17.20
N ARG A 388 11.18 -9.82 -18.03
CA ARG A 388 10.37 -9.65 -19.24
C ARG A 388 8.89 -9.45 -18.91
N ARG A 389 8.38 -10.16 -17.90
CA ARG A 389 7.00 -10.02 -17.42
C ARG A 389 6.74 -8.61 -16.90
N GLU A 390 7.64 -8.08 -16.05
CA GLU A 390 7.55 -6.70 -15.54
C GLU A 390 7.50 -5.64 -16.66
N LYS A 391 8.24 -5.86 -17.77
CA LYS A 391 8.20 -4.95 -18.93
C LYS A 391 6.82 -4.91 -19.59
N PHE A 392 6.04 -6.00 -19.55
CA PHE A 392 4.68 -6.02 -20.07
C PHE A 392 3.66 -5.54 -19.03
N GLU A 393 3.89 -5.75 -17.75
CA GLU A 393 3.07 -5.19 -16.67
C GLU A 393 3.03 -3.65 -16.74
N ALA A 394 4.09 -3.00 -17.24
CA ALA A 394 4.12 -1.56 -17.50
C ALA A 394 3.06 -1.06 -18.51
N TYR A 395 2.41 -1.95 -19.26
CA TYR A 395 1.28 -1.63 -20.16
C TYR A 395 -0.08 -1.94 -19.54
N GLN A 396 -0.11 -2.36 -18.28
CA GLN A 396 -1.35 -2.62 -17.56
C GLN A 396 -1.74 -1.42 -16.70
N SER A 397 -3.04 -1.15 -16.69
CA SER A 397 -3.71 -0.31 -15.71
C SER A 397 -4.68 -1.16 -14.88
N TYR A 398 -5.13 -0.66 -13.77
CA TYR A 398 -6.14 -1.33 -12.96
C TYR A 398 -7.38 -0.45 -12.85
N ARG A 399 -8.53 -1.08 -12.81
CA ARG A 399 -9.82 -0.40 -12.58
C ARG A 399 -10.63 -1.18 -11.54
N PRO A 400 -11.57 -0.52 -10.84
CA PRO A 400 -12.50 -1.24 -9.97
C PRO A 400 -13.20 -2.37 -10.73
N CYS A 401 -13.33 -3.52 -10.10
CA CYS A 401 -14.02 -4.66 -10.69
C CYS A 401 -15.47 -4.30 -11.01
N PRO A 402 -15.98 -4.50 -12.26
CA PRO A 402 -17.32 -4.11 -12.63
C PRO A 402 -18.41 -4.87 -11.89
N ALA A 403 -18.15 -6.11 -11.43
CA ALA A 403 -19.12 -6.91 -10.70
C ALA A 403 -19.25 -6.51 -9.24
N CYS A 404 -18.13 -6.22 -8.56
CA CYS A 404 -18.16 -5.89 -7.13
C CYS A 404 -17.94 -4.40 -6.83
N HIS A 405 -17.64 -3.57 -7.83
CA HIS A 405 -17.37 -2.14 -7.69
C HIS A 405 -16.33 -1.81 -6.61
N GLY A 406 -15.28 -2.63 -6.49
CA GLY A 406 -14.22 -2.47 -5.49
C GLY A 406 -14.47 -3.16 -4.15
N SER A 407 -15.69 -3.61 -3.86
CA SER A 407 -16.05 -4.19 -2.54
C SER A 407 -15.45 -5.56 -2.24
N ARG A 408 -14.85 -6.23 -3.24
CA ARG A 408 -14.17 -7.55 -3.13
C ARG A 408 -15.09 -8.74 -2.83
N LEU A 409 -16.34 -8.51 -2.41
CA LEU A 409 -17.28 -9.51 -1.93
C LEU A 409 -18.34 -9.89 -2.96
N ARG A 410 -18.94 -11.08 -2.78
CA ARG A 410 -20.11 -11.54 -3.53
C ARG A 410 -21.33 -10.66 -3.28
N PRO A 411 -22.31 -10.60 -4.23
CA PRO A 411 -23.52 -9.79 -4.09
C PRO A 411 -24.32 -10.10 -2.82
N GLU A 412 -24.42 -11.38 -2.45
CA GLU A 412 -25.17 -11.83 -1.27
C GLU A 412 -24.58 -11.31 0.03
N SER A 413 -23.25 -11.33 0.15
CA SER A 413 -22.54 -10.83 1.34
C SER A 413 -22.60 -9.31 1.44
N ARG A 414 -22.63 -8.61 0.30
CA ARG A 414 -22.78 -7.15 0.24
C ARG A 414 -24.16 -6.65 0.66
N ALA A 415 -25.16 -7.51 0.56
CA ALA A 415 -26.56 -7.16 0.86
C ALA A 415 -26.96 -7.44 2.32
N VAL A 416 -25.99 -7.74 3.21
CA VAL A 416 -26.24 -7.95 4.63
C VAL A 416 -26.01 -6.67 5.41
N THR A 417 -26.93 -6.31 6.31
CA THR A 417 -26.83 -5.09 7.13
C THR A 417 -26.79 -5.41 8.62
N VAL A 418 -26.04 -4.60 9.37
CA VAL A 418 -26.07 -4.51 10.82
C VAL A 418 -26.40 -3.07 11.19
N ALA A 419 -27.43 -2.85 11.98
CA ALA A 419 -27.95 -1.52 12.30
C ALA A 419 -28.15 -0.60 11.06
N GLY A 420 -28.60 -1.20 9.94
CA GLY A 420 -28.90 -0.50 8.69
C GLY A 420 -27.70 -0.23 7.78
N LYS A 421 -26.47 -0.68 8.12
CA LYS A 421 -25.29 -0.51 7.28
C LYS A 421 -24.72 -1.85 6.86
N THR A 422 -24.26 -1.92 5.61
CA THR A 422 -23.54 -3.08 5.06
C THR A 422 -22.08 -3.08 5.53
N ILE A 423 -21.44 -4.25 5.49
CA ILE A 423 -19.99 -4.36 5.79
C ILE A 423 -19.15 -3.49 4.85
N VAL A 424 -19.55 -3.34 3.60
CA VAL A 424 -18.87 -2.52 2.59
C VAL A 424 -18.94 -1.03 2.97
N GLU A 425 -20.14 -0.55 3.34
CA GLU A 425 -20.31 0.84 3.80
C GLU A 425 -19.50 1.13 5.05
N VAL A 426 -19.49 0.22 6.02
CA VAL A 426 -18.68 0.37 7.23
C VAL A 426 -17.18 0.40 6.93
N MET A 427 -16.71 -0.48 6.03
CA MET A 427 -15.30 -0.47 5.65
C MET A 427 -14.89 0.78 4.86
N ALA A 428 -15.81 1.39 4.11
CA ALA A 428 -15.57 2.63 3.37
C ALA A 428 -15.60 3.89 4.26
N MET A 429 -16.06 3.78 5.51
CA MET A 429 -16.05 4.91 6.45
C MET A 429 -14.64 5.20 6.96
N PRO A 430 -14.33 6.49 7.23
CA PRO A 430 -13.20 6.86 8.06
C PRO A 430 -13.27 6.18 9.44
N VAL A 431 -12.11 5.85 10.00
CA VAL A 431 -11.99 5.20 11.32
C VAL A 431 -12.80 5.96 12.39
N LYS A 432 -12.74 7.29 12.39
CA LYS A 432 -13.51 8.15 13.30
C LYS A 432 -15.01 7.87 13.23
N ASP A 433 -15.55 7.80 12.02
CA ASP A 433 -16.99 7.63 11.79
C ASP A 433 -17.43 6.20 12.09
N SER A 434 -16.58 5.22 11.74
CA SER A 434 -16.79 3.81 12.12
C SER A 434 -16.80 3.64 13.64
N LEU A 435 -15.90 4.30 14.37
CA LEU A 435 -15.85 4.28 15.83
C LEU A 435 -17.14 4.88 16.42
N ALA A 436 -17.58 6.04 15.91
CA ALA A 436 -18.82 6.67 16.35
C ALA A 436 -20.05 5.79 16.09
N PHE A 437 -20.10 5.13 14.93
CA PHE A 437 -21.15 4.20 14.56
C PHE A 437 -21.26 3.02 15.53
N PHE A 438 -20.15 2.34 15.85
CA PHE A 438 -20.16 1.18 16.75
C PHE A 438 -20.41 1.58 18.21
N LYS A 439 -19.87 2.72 18.68
CA LYS A 439 -20.24 3.29 19.99
C LYS A 439 -21.73 3.59 20.09
N GLY A 440 -22.32 4.14 19.01
CA GLY A 440 -23.76 4.39 18.93
C GLY A 440 -24.61 3.10 18.95
N ILE A 441 -24.12 2.00 18.39
CA ILE A 441 -24.77 0.68 18.50
C ILE A 441 -24.73 0.20 19.94
N GLN A 442 -23.57 0.28 20.61
CA GLN A 442 -23.43 -0.13 22.01
C GLN A 442 -24.34 0.67 22.94
N ALA A 443 -24.42 1.99 22.76
CA ALA A 443 -25.31 2.84 23.54
C ALA A 443 -26.80 2.44 23.37
N ARG A 444 -27.25 2.30 22.11
CA ARG A 444 -28.62 1.88 21.80
C ARG A 444 -28.95 0.47 22.33
N ALA A 445 -27.99 -0.43 22.38
CA ALA A 445 -28.19 -1.77 22.96
C ALA A 445 -28.38 -1.73 24.48
N VAL A 446 -27.82 -0.72 25.17
CA VAL A 446 -28.04 -0.47 26.59
C VAL A 446 -29.42 0.17 26.83
N ASP A 447 -29.83 1.09 25.94
CA ASP A 447 -31.12 1.79 26.04
C ASP A 447 -32.32 0.88 25.69
N ASP A 448 -32.14 -0.14 24.86
CA ASP A 448 -33.15 -1.13 24.45
C ASP A 448 -32.65 -2.56 24.71
N PRO A 449 -32.63 -2.99 25.99
CA PRO A 449 -32.05 -4.28 26.39
C PRO A 449 -32.86 -5.49 25.90
N ASP A 450 -34.19 -5.36 25.76
CA ASP A 450 -35.07 -6.45 25.33
C ASP A 450 -35.16 -6.60 23.79
N GLY A 451 -34.87 -5.55 23.03
CA GLY A 451 -34.87 -5.53 21.57
C GLY A 451 -33.45 -5.70 21.03
N LEU A 452 -32.77 -4.56 20.79
CA LEU A 452 -31.43 -4.55 20.19
C LEU A 452 -30.38 -5.19 21.12
N GLY A 453 -30.48 -4.97 22.44
CA GLY A 453 -29.56 -5.54 23.43
C GLY A 453 -29.57 -7.06 23.39
N LYS A 454 -30.74 -7.67 23.40
CA LYS A 454 -30.91 -9.14 23.31
C LYS A 454 -30.40 -9.69 21.98
N THR A 455 -30.61 -8.97 20.89
CA THR A 455 -30.11 -9.35 19.56
C THR A 455 -28.58 -9.35 19.50
N LEU A 456 -27.92 -8.40 20.17
CA LEU A 456 -26.46 -8.21 20.14
C LEU A 456 -25.72 -8.93 21.27
N GLU A 457 -26.42 -9.52 22.25
CA GLU A 457 -25.79 -10.21 23.39
C GLU A 457 -24.77 -11.31 22.94
N PRO A 458 -25.07 -12.14 21.91
CA PRO A 458 -24.11 -13.15 21.44
C PRO A 458 -22.81 -12.58 20.87
N VAL A 459 -22.80 -11.30 20.48
CA VAL A 459 -21.66 -10.61 19.81
C VAL A 459 -21.14 -9.42 20.61
N LYS A 460 -21.53 -9.30 21.86
CA LYS A 460 -21.16 -8.18 22.75
C LYS A 460 -19.64 -7.99 22.87
N ASP A 461 -18.91 -9.08 23.04
CA ASP A 461 -17.46 -9.02 23.14
C ASP A 461 -16.80 -8.71 21.77
N VAL A 462 -17.39 -9.19 20.69
CA VAL A 462 -16.97 -8.81 19.32
C VAL A 462 -17.10 -7.30 19.11
N LEU A 463 -18.21 -6.70 19.53
CA LEU A 463 -18.43 -5.25 19.46
C LEU A 463 -17.42 -4.46 20.31
N LYS A 464 -17.12 -4.95 21.52
CA LYS A 464 -16.09 -4.34 22.39
C LYS A 464 -14.72 -4.31 21.70
N GLU A 465 -14.31 -5.44 21.12
CA GLU A 465 -13.03 -5.53 20.43
C GLU A 465 -12.98 -4.63 19.17
N ILE A 466 -14.07 -4.52 18.39
CA ILE A 466 -14.14 -3.58 17.27
C ILE A 466 -13.94 -2.15 17.75
N VAL A 467 -14.69 -1.72 18.77
CA VAL A 467 -14.60 -0.35 19.33
C VAL A 467 -13.21 -0.07 19.89
N LYS A 468 -12.61 -1.03 20.60
CA LYS A 468 -11.27 -0.94 21.17
C LYS A 468 -10.22 -0.74 20.08
N ARG A 469 -10.21 -1.57 19.01
CA ARG A 469 -9.25 -1.50 17.90
C ARG A 469 -9.41 -0.23 17.08
N LEU A 470 -10.65 0.19 16.81
CA LEU A 470 -10.94 1.49 16.16
C LEU A 470 -10.49 2.66 17.04
N GLY A 471 -10.63 2.55 18.36
CA GLY A 471 -10.11 3.53 19.32
C GLY A 471 -8.61 3.69 19.18
N PHE A 472 -7.84 2.61 19.17
CA PHE A 472 -6.38 2.67 19.00
C PHE A 472 -5.97 3.30 17.66
N LEU A 473 -6.66 2.99 16.56
CA LEU A 473 -6.38 3.65 15.28
C LEU A 473 -6.66 5.17 15.32
N ASN A 474 -7.71 5.58 16.02
CA ASN A 474 -8.04 6.98 16.23
C ASN A 474 -6.95 7.67 17.08
N ASP A 475 -6.47 7.00 18.12
CA ASP A 475 -5.49 7.56 19.09
C ASP A 475 -4.10 7.71 18.47
N VAL A 476 -3.72 6.85 17.50
CA VAL A 476 -2.48 7.02 16.69
C VAL A 476 -2.60 8.11 15.61
N GLY A 477 -3.72 8.85 15.55
CA GLY A 477 -3.93 9.89 14.53
C GLY A 477 -4.20 9.34 13.12
N LEU A 478 -4.80 8.14 13.02
CA LEU A 478 -5.23 7.53 11.77
C LEU A 478 -6.76 7.57 11.60
N ASP A 479 -7.41 8.52 12.24
CA ASP A 479 -8.85 8.76 12.26
C ASP A 479 -9.45 9.01 10.88
N TYR A 480 -8.66 9.52 9.95
CA TYR A 480 -9.04 9.82 8.57
C TYR A 480 -8.98 8.62 7.61
N LEU A 481 -8.28 7.54 7.96
CA LEU A 481 -8.14 6.36 7.08
C LEU A 481 -9.46 5.59 7.00
N THR A 482 -9.75 5.06 5.80
CA THR A 482 -10.84 4.09 5.62
C THR A 482 -10.34 2.66 5.85
N LEU A 483 -11.22 1.79 6.35
CA LEU A 483 -10.85 0.41 6.67
C LEU A 483 -10.58 -0.44 5.43
N ASP A 484 -11.17 -0.09 4.29
CA ASP A 484 -10.98 -0.76 2.98
C ASP A 484 -9.73 -0.31 2.23
N ARG A 485 -9.02 0.72 2.73
CA ARG A 485 -7.82 1.25 2.07
C ARG A 485 -6.75 0.17 1.94
N SER A 486 -6.22 0.01 0.73
CA SER A 486 -5.17 -0.97 0.43
C SER A 486 -3.89 -0.66 1.19
N SER A 487 -3.26 -1.69 1.76
CA SER A 487 -1.97 -1.55 2.45
C SER A 487 -0.85 -1.02 1.55
N SER A 488 -0.91 -1.31 0.24
CA SER A 488 0.07 -0.82 -0.74
C SER A 488 -0.03 0.68 -1.03
N SER A 489 -1.13 1.33 -0.64
CA SER A 489 -1.35 2.77 -0.81
C SER A 489 -0.99 3.59 0.44
N LEU A 490 -0.59 2.93 1.52
CA LEU A 490 -0.23 3.57 2.77
C LEU A 490 1.23 4.05 2.72
N SER A 491 1.49 5.19 3.33
CA SER A 491 2.86 5.63 3.60
C SER A 491 3.54 4.71 4.63
N GLY A 492 4.87 4.71 4.68
CA GLY A 492 5.63 3.94 5.65
C GLY A 492 5.21 4.24 7.10
N GLY A 493 5.03 5.50 7.43
CA GLY A 493 4.58 5.94 8.76
C GLY A 493 3.13 5.55 9.07
N GLU A 494 2.20 5.60 8.11
CA GLU A 494 0.83 5.11 8.29
C GLU A 494 0.81 3.61 8.61
N MET A 495 1.57 2.80 7.84
CA MET A 495 1.68 1.36 8.07
C MET A 495 2.29 1.04 9.43
N GLN A 496 3.34 1.74 9.83
CA GLN A 496 3.99 1.56 11.13
C GLN A 496 3.03 1.85 12.29
N ARG A 497 2.26 2.94 12.21
CA ARG A 497 1.25 3.31 13.20
C ARG A 497 0.10 2.29 13.26
N ILE A 498 -0.33 1.74 12.13
CA ILE A 498 -1.32 0.65 12.10
C ILE A 498 -0.79 -0.57 12.85
N ARG A 499 0.47 -0.96 12.60
CA ARG A 499 1.10 -2.08 13.32
C ARG A 499 1.20 -1.79 14.81
N LEU A 500 1.61 -0.58 15.20
CA LEU A 500 1.67 -0.18 16.60
C LEU A 500 0.29 -0.26 17.27
N ALA A 501 -0.75 0.30 16.65
CA ALA A 501 -2.13 0.21 17.14
C ALA A 501 -2.59 -1.25 17.32
N SER A 502 -2.24 -2.13 16.37
CA SER A 502 -2.56 -3.55 16.46
C SER A 502 -1.85 -4.25 17.62
N GLN A 503 -0.57 -3.90 17.88
CA GLN A 503 0.21 -4.48 18.98
C GLN A 503 -0.31 -4.03 20.36
N ILE A 504 -0.67 -2.76 20.51
CA ILE A 504 -1.31 -2.25 21.73
C ILE A 504 -2.65 -2.96 21.96
N GLY A 505 -3.38 -3.18 20.86
CA GLY A 505 -4.65 -3.93 20.86
C GLY A 505 -4.52 -5.38 21.36
N SER A 506 -3.36 -6.02 21.15
CA SER A 506 -3.09 -7.40 21.60
C SER A 506 -3.05 -7.54 23.12
N GLY A 507 -2.78 -6.46 23.85
CA GLY A 507 -2.74 -6.45 25.32
C GLY A 507 -1.57 -7.23 25.92
N LEU A 508 -0.50 -7.48 25.17
CA LEU A 508 0.69 -8.18 25.64
C LEU A 508 1.40 -7.38 26.72
N VAL A 509 1.92 -8.10 27.73
CA VAL A 509 2.65 -7.56 28.89
C VAL A 509 3.99 -8.26 29.03
N GLY A 510 5.01 -7.56 29.49
CA GLY A 510 6.36 -8.11 29.68
C GLY A 510 7.15 -8.31 28.39
N VAL A 511 6.75 -7.64 27.31
CA VAL A 511 7.37 -7.70 25.98
C VAL A 511 8.37 -6.56 25.80
N LEU A 512 9.41 -6.80 25.02
CA LEU A 512 10.34 -5.78 24.53
C LEU A 512 9.86 -5.32 23.14
N TYR A 513 9.42 -4.07 23.03
CA TYR A 513 9.08 -3.45 21.76
C TYR A 513 10.27 -2.65 21.24
N VAL A 514 10.67 -2.89 19.99
CA VAL A 514 11.72 -2.13 19.30
C VAL A 514 11.09 -1.42 18.10
N LEU A 515 11.12 -0.09 18.10
CA LEU A 515 10.52 0.76 17.07
C LEU A 515 11.58 1.53 16.30
N ASP A 516 11.40 1.64 14.97
CA ASP A 516 12.27 2.40 14.09
C ASP A 516 11.59 3.71 13.69
N GLU A 517 12.08 4.81 14.22
CA GLU A 517 11.68 6.19 13.88
C GLU A 517 10.14 6.39 13.76
N PRO A 518 9.35 6.11 14.80
CA PRO A 518 7.90 6.13 14.72
C PRO A 518 7.29 7.52 14.53
N THR A 519 8.05 8.62 14.70
CA THR A 519 7.60 9.99 14.46
C THR A 519 7.65 10.42 13.01
N ILE A 520 8.16 9.57 12.11
CA ILE A 520 8.31 9.87 10.69
C ILE A 520 6.98 10.27 10.04
N GLY A 521 7.00 11.38 9.27
CA GLY A 521 5.85 11.89 8.52
C GLY A 521 4.72 12.39 9.41
N LEU A 522 5.00 12.60 10.72
CA LEU A 522 4.04 13.18 11.65
C LEU A 522 4.19 14.70 11.74
N HIS A 523 3.04 15.34 11.74
CA HIS A 523 2.98 16.73 12.20
C HIS A 523 3.27 16.80 13.71
N PRO A 524 3.94 17.86 14.24
CA PRO A 524 4.24 17.98 15.68
C PRO A 524 3.06 17.72 16.61
N ARG A 525 1.84 18.12 16.23
CA ARG A 525 0.61 17.81 16.97
C ARG A 525 0.36 16.30 17.13
N ASP A 526 0.70 15.52 16.11
CA ASP A 526 0.41 14.07 16.11
C ASP A 526 1.50 13.31 16.90
N ASN A 527 2.70 13.89 17.07
CA ASN A 527 3.77 13.34 17.91
C ASN A 527 3.33 13.23 19.38
N GLU A 528 2.62 14.22 19.92
CA GLU A 528 2.10 14.18 21.30
C GLU A 528 1.23 12.94 21.55
N LYS A 529 0.35 12.60 20.60
CA LYS A 529 -0.51 11.42 20.69
C LYS A 529 0.31 10.12 20.67
N LEU A 530 1.29 10.04 19.76
CA LEU A 530 2.18 8.89 19.66
C LEU A 530 2.97 8.69 20.96
N ILE A 531 3.53 9.75 21.52
CA ILE A 531 4.28 9.72 22.79
C ILE A 531 3.38 9.22 23.93
N ALA A 532 2.16 9.74 24.03
CA ALA A 532 1.20 9.32 25.05
C ALA A 532 0.93 7.80 24.97
N MET A 533 0.80 7.28 23.76
CA MET A 533 0.56 5.87 23.52
C MET A 533 1.77 4.97 23.82
N LEU A 534 3.00 5.42 23.49
CA LEU A 534 4.21 4.68 23.85
C LEU A 534 4.39 4.63 25.37
N ARG A 535 4.01 5.70 26.08
CA ARG A 535 3.96 5.71 27.55
C ARG A 535 2.92 4.72 28.10
N GLU A 536 1.72 4.69 27.51
CA GLU A 536 0.71 3.71 27.89
C GLU A 536 1.21 2.27 27.68
N LEU A 537 1.91 2.00 26.58
CA LEU A 537 2.51 0.67 26.29
C LEU A 537 3.56 0.32 27.36
N ARG A 538 4.41 1.26 27.78
CA ARG A 538 5.37 1.13 28.89
C ARG A 538 4.65 0.87 30.22
N ASP A 539 3.65 1.69 30.54
CA ASP A 539 2.93 1.65 31.82
C ASP A 539 2.15 0.34 32.02
N ARG A 540 1.86 -0.37 30.94
CA ARG A 540 1.33 -1.75 30.98
C ARG A 540 2.38 -2.81 31.35
N GLY A 541 3.62 -2.42 31.67
CA GLY A 541 4.69 -3.34 32.06
C GLY A 541 5.53 -3.86 30.90
N ASN A 542 5.64 -3.12 29.81
CA ASN A 542 6.50 -3.43 28.66
C ASN A 542 7.75 -2.57 28.65
N THR A 543 8.83 -3.07 28.05
CA THR A 543 10.01 -2.29 27.74
C THR A 543 9.92 -1.78 26.32
N VAL A 544 10.08 -0.47 26.12
CA VAL A 544 9.95 0.15 24.80
C VAL A 544 11.27 0.81 24.43
N VAL A 545 11.89 0.32 23.35
CA VAL A 545 13.13 0.88 22.79
C VAL A 545 12.80 1.53 21.45
N VAL A 546 13.13 2.80 21.30
CA VAL A 546 12.80 3.59 20.12
C VAL A 546 14.07 4.15 19.52
N VAL A 547 14.36 3.87 18.26
CA VAL A 547 15.41 4.58 17.50
C VAL A 547 14.80 5.88 17.02
N GLU A 548 15.31 7.02 17.49
CA GLU A 548 14.68 8.32 17.23
C GLU A 548 15.64 9.52 17.24
N HIS A 549 15.20 10.59 16.55
CA HIS A 549 15.91 11.87 16.48
C HIS A 549 15.05 13.06 16.92
N ASP A 550 13.78 12.84 17.24
CA ASP A 550 12.87 13.88 17.68
C ASP A 550 13.20 14.34 19.11
N ALA A 551 13.38 15.67 19.30
CA ALA A 551 13.75 16.24 20.59
C ALA A 551 12.67 16.04 21.67
N GLU A 552 11.39 16.04 21.29
CA GLU A 552 10.29 15.86 22.22
C GLU A 552 10.18 14.40 22.70
N MET A 553 10.39 13.44 21.79
CA MET A 553 10.50 12.03 22.13
C MET A 553 11.68 11.79 23.10
N MET A 554 12.87 12.35 22.82
CA MET A 554 14.03 12.24 23.72
C MET A 554 13.76 12.86 25.09
N ARG A 555 13.12 14.04 25.16
CA ARG A 555 12.77 14.71 26.42
C ARG A 555 11.80 13.90 27.27
N THR A 556 10.96 13.09 26.66
CA THR A 556 9.94 12.30 27.34
C THR A 556 10.38 10.88 27.67
N ALA A 557 11.56 10.47 27.20
CA ALA A 557 12.16 9.18 27.48
C ALA A 557 12.62 9.06 28.95
N ASP A 558 12.50 7.88 29.52
CA ASP A 558 13.04 7.56 30.83
C ASP A 558 14.56 7.37 30.78
N TRP A 559 15.06 6.88 29.62
CA TRP A 559 16.47 6.57 29.37
C TRP A 559 16.86 6.88 27.93
N ILE A 560 18.06 7.37 27.71
CA ILE A 560 18.61 7.72 26.40
C ILE A 560 19.96 7.05 26.23
N VAL A 561 20.19 6.49 25.03
CA VAL A 561 21.47 5.95 24.59
C VAL A 561 21.90 6.74 23.34
N ASP A 562 22.95 7.54 23.44
CA ASP A 562 23.48 8.35 22.33
C ASP A 562 24.73 7.68 21.76
N LEU A 563 24.68 7.34 20.46
CA LEU A 563 25.73 6.64 19.74
C LEU A 563 26.50 7.58 18.81
N GLY A 564 27.82 7.46 18.82
CA GLY A 564 28.73 8.31 18.05
C GLY A 564 30.17 7.81 18.07
N PRO A 565 31.14 8.74 18.00
CA PRO A 565 31.00 10.20 17.75
C PRO A 565 30.73 10.55 16.29
N GLY A 566 30.98 9.61 15.36
CA GLY A 566 30.81 9.75 13.91
C GLY A 566 29.91 8.71 13.30
N ALA A 567 30.02 8.50 11.99
CA ALA A 567 29.29 7.50 11.21
C ALA A 567 30.21 6.38 10.72
N GLY A 568 29.65 5.18 10.45
CA GLY A 568 30.39 4.04 9.94
C GLY A 568 31.55 3.65 10.87
N ARG A 569 32.78 3.61 10.34
CA ARG A 569 33.96 3.25 11.13
C ARG A 569 34.33 4.25 12.24
N GLU A 570 33.89 5.48 12.18
CA GLU A 570 34.09 6.48 13.23
C GLU A 570 32.98 6.47 14.29
N GLY A 571 31.91 5.70 14.05
CA GLY A 571 30.81 5.50 14.97
C GLY A 571 30.98 4.28 15.87
N GLY A 572 29.87 3.75 16.33
CA GLY A 572 29.76 2.49 17.04
C GLY A 572 30.23 2.53 18.51
N ARG A 573 30.17 3.68 19.14
CA ARG A 573 30.48 3.85 20.59
C ARG A 573 29.32 4.51 21.29
N VAL A 574 29.12 4.17 22.57
CA VAL A 574 28.20 4.88 23.43
C VAL A 574 28.86 6.18 23.90
N MET A 575 28.29 7.30 23.51
CA MET A 575 28.73 8.62 23.89
C MET A 575 28.08 9.07 25.21
N TYR A 576 26.82 8.64 25.41
CA TYR A 576 26.04 8.87 26.60
C TYR A 576 25.02 7.78 26.82
N GLN A 577 24.78 7.41 28.07
CA GLN A 577 23.61 6.61 28.49
C GLN A 577 23.11 7.11 29.82
N GLY A 578 21.82 7.40 29.93
CA GLY A 578 21.24 7.97 31.14
C GLY A 578 19.95 8.77 30.89
N PRO A 579 19.43 9.46 31.88
CA PRO A 579 18.24 10.29 31.76
C PRO A 579 18.51 11.59 30.98
N TRP A 580 17.44 12.24 30.52
CA TRP A 580 17.47 13.48 29.71
C TRP A 580 18.37 14.59 30.28
N ASP A 581 18.28 14.89 31.59
CA ASP A 581 19.04 15.97 32.20
C ASP A 581 20.55 15.76 32.17
N GLY A 582 20.98 14.51 32.17
CA GLY A 582 22.37 14.13 32.02
C GLY A 582 22.86 14.30 30.57
N LEU A 583 22.02 13.98 29.56
CA LEU A 583 22.34 14.19 28.16
C LEU A 583 22.63 15.66 27.86
N LEU A 584 21.82 16.56 28.39
CA LEU A 584 22.02 18.02 28.17
C LEU A 584 23.37 18.51 28.67
N LYS A 585 23.97 17.85 29.70
CA LYS A 585 25.28 18.16 30.24
C LYS A 585 26.43 17.44 29.54
N ALA A 586 26.13 16.44 28.74
CA ALA A 586 27.13 15.62 28.05
C ALA A 586 27.82 16.41 26.92
N GLU A 587 29.07 16.04 26.64
CA GLU A 587 29.83 16.56 25.50
C GLU A 587 29.55 15.72 24.24
N THR A 588 28.30 15.75 23.78
CA THR A 588 27.90 15.01 22.58
C THR A 588 27.34 15.95 21.53
N LEU A 589 27.41 15.53 20.27
CA LEU A 589 26.88 16.31 19.17
C LEU A 589 25.36 16.51 19.29
N THR A 590 24.64 15.50 19.77
CA THR A 590 23.21 15.55 20.08
C THR A 590 22.92 16.65 21.13
N ALA A 591 23.68 16.68 22.23
CA ALA A 591 23.55 17.69 23.26
C ALA A 591 23.85 19.11 22.76
N ASP A 592 24.80 19.26 21.83
CA ASP A 592 25.12 20.59 21.24
C ASP A 592 23.92 21.20 20.51
N TYR A 593 23.17 20.38 19.75
CA TYR A 593 21.94 20.84 19.06
C TYR A 593 20.80 21.10 20.04
N LEU A 594 20.59 20.19 21.01
CA LEU A 594 19.51 20.33 22.00
C LEU A 594 19.68 21.55 22.91
N ASN A 595 20.92 21.90 23.24
CA ASN A 595 21.25 23.10 24.04
C ASN A 595 21.37 24.38 23.20
N GLY A 596 21.18 24.30 21.87
CA GLY A 596 21.32 25.45 20.97
C GLY A 596 22.74 25.95 20.76
N ARG A 597 23.78 25.20 21.25
CA ARG A 597 25.20 25.50 20.96
C ARG A 597 25.50 25.39 19.46
N LYS A 598 24.82 24.46 18.76
CA LYS A 598 24.77 24.34 17.30
C LYS A 598 23.34 24.55 16.81
N LYS A 599 23.19 25.16 15.65
CA LYS A 599 21.90 25.45 15.02
C LYS A 599 21.84 24.84 13.64
N ILE A 600 20.65 24.33 13.26
CA ILE A 600 20.38 23.82 11.93
C ILE A 600 20.33 24.97 10.91
N VAL A 601 19.79 26.11 11.33
CA VAL A 601 19.61 27.30 10.49
C VAL A 601 20.94 28.07 10.37
N PRO A 602 21.49 28.28 9.17
CA PRO A 602 22.67 29.13 8.99
C PRO A 602 22.34 30.59 9.35
N GLU A 603 23.20 31.27 10.10
CA GLU A 603 23.00 32.66 10.54
C GLU A 603 22.78 33.69 9.39
N LYS A 604 23.17 33.38 8.16
CA LYS A 604 23.05 34.26 6.96
C LYS A 604 21.69 34.21 6.23
N VAL A 605 20.76 33.31 6.61
CA VAL A 605 19.47 33.19 5.93
C VAL A 605 18.43 34.23 6.39
N GLN A 606 18.72 35.03 7.44
CA GLN A 606 17.79 35.99 8.01
C GLN A 606 17.62 37.31 7.20
N SER A 607 18.23 37.45 6.03
CA SER A 607 18.23 38.72 5.31
C SER A 607 17.90 38.68 3.82
N SER A 608 16.88 37.89 3.41
CA SER A 608 16.17 38.24 2.18
C SER A 608 14.90 39.02 2.56
N GLU A 609 14.98 40.34 2.48
CA GLU A 609 13.85 41.25 2.65
C GLU A 609 12.79 41.01 1.57
N PHE A 610 11.93 40.02 1.77
CA PHE A 610 10.66 39.99 1.06
C PHE A 610 9.70 40.97 1.75
N LYS A 611 9.60 42.18 1.21
CA LYS A 611 8.57 43.15 1.64
C LYS A 611 7.18 42.64 1.20
N VAL A 612 6.36 42.33 2.16
CA VAL A 612 5.03 41.74 1.96
C VAL A 612 3.97 42.83 2.12
N GLN A 613 3.09 42.97 1.13
CA GLN A 613 1.85 43.76 1.26
C GLN A 613 0.68 42.80 1.43
N SER A 614 -0.09 42.97 2.50
CA SER A 614 -1.29 42.15 2.79
C SER A 614 -2.51 42.65 1.98
N ALA A 615 -3.25 41.71 1.40
CA ALA A 615 -4.59 41.94 0.85
C ALA A 615 -5.53 40.85 1.38
N ASP A 616 -6.56 41.28 2.10
CA ASP A 616 -7.61 40.42 2.63
C ASP A 616 -8.63 40.07 1.54
N ASN A 617 -8.84 38.77 1.30
CA ASN A 617 -9.97 38.26 0.51
C ASN A 617 -10.57 37.02 1.19
N ALA A 618 -11.82 36.77 1.00
CA ALA A 618 -12.65 35.72 1.61
C ALA A 618 -12.20 34.26 1.42
N GLN A 619 -10.99 34.00 0.97
CA GLN A 619 -10.38 32.69 0.75
C GLN A 619 -8.99 32.53 1.40
N GLY A 620 -8.77 33.13 2.59
CA GLY A 620 -7.50 33.06 3.32
C GLY A 620 -6.56 34.25 3.08
N ILE A 621 -5.63 34.47 4.03
CA ILE A 621 -4.66 35.57 3.99
C ILE A 621 -3.64 35.32 2.88
N ARG A 622 -3.59 36.20 1.86
CA ARG A 622 -2.67 36.11 0.72
C ARG A 622 -1.63 37.21 0.77
N HIS A 623 -0.37 36.82 0.80
CA HIS A 623 0.75 37.75 0.72
C HIS A 623 1.29 37.85 -0.71
N LYS A 624 1.57 39.06 -1.21
CA LYS A 624 2.20 39.31 -2.53
C LYS A 624 3.70 39.52 -2.35
N ALA A 625 4.50 38.73 -3.06
CA ALA A 625 5.91 39.02 -3.28
C ALA A 625 6.07 39.90 -4.51
N PRO A 626 6.58 41.13 -4.39
CA PRO A 626 6.72 42.05 -5.54
C PRO A 626 7.75 41.50 -6.56
N GLY A 627 7.35 41.35 -7.82
CA GLY A 627 8.25 40.90 -8.89
C GLY A 627 8.53 39.42 -9.05
N ALA A 628 8.03 38.55 -8.15
CA ALA A 628 8.22 37.10 -8.25
C ALA A 628 7.35 36.47 -9.33
N LYS A 629 7.93 35.56 -10.13
CA LYS A 629 7.19 34.67 -11.02
C LYS A 629 6.63 33.51 -10.21
N PHE A 630 5.39 33.13 -10.47
CA PHE A 630 4.73 32.04 -9.74
C PHE A 630 4.37 30.89 -10.67
N LEU A 631 4.55 29.66 -10.17
CA LEU A 631 3.84 28.48 -10.66
C LEU A 631 2.51 28.41 -9.90
N THR A 632 1.40 28.52 -10.61
CA THR A 632 0.06 28.58 -10.00
C THR A 632 -0.78 27.41 -10.48
N ILE A 633 -1.20 26.54 -9.57
CA ILE A 633 -2.18 25.48 -9.81
C ILE A 633 -3.52 25.86 -9.19
N SER A 634 -4.59 25.79 -9.97
CA SER A 634 -5.92 26.28 -9.57
C SER A 634 -6.99 25.24 -9.75
N GLY A 635 -7.93 25.23 -8.80
CA GLY A 635 -9.13 24.39 -8.87
C GLY A 635 -8.84 22.92 -8.62
N CYS A 636 -7.92 22.59 -7.71
CA CYS A 636 -7.61 21.21 -7.34
C CYS A 636 -8.75 20.60 -6.53
N THR A 637 -9.29 19.46 -7.01
CA THR A 637 -10.45 18.77 -6.41
C THR A 637 -10.25 17.26 -6.29
N GLU A 638 -9.02 16.76 -6.47
CA GLU A 638 -8.74 15.34 -6.34
C GLU A 638 -8.78 14.92 -4.86
N HIS A 639 -9.29 13.72 -4.61
CA HIS A 639 -9.49 13.17 -3.26
C HIS A 639 -10.17 14.17 -2.31
N ASN A 640 -9.49 14.54 -1.23
CA ASN A 640 -10.01 15.47 -0.22
C ASN A 640 -9.80 16.96 -0.53
N LEU A 641 -9.12 17.32 -1.63
CA LEU A 641 -8.86 18.72 -1.98
C LEU A 641 -10.15 19.48 -2.33
N LYS A 642 -10.35 20.64 -1.70
CA LYS A 642 -11.60 21.42 -1.77
C LYS A 642 -11.48 22.63 -2.71
N ASN A 643 -11.28 22.38 -4.02
CA ASN A 643 -11.18 23.40 -5.07
C ASN A 643 -10.14 24.49 -4.75
N ILE A 644 -9.00 24.06 -4.23
CA ILE A 644 -7.94 24.97 -3.78
C ILE A 644 -7.13 25.54 -4.95
N THR A 645 -6.58 26.75 -4.73
CA THR A 645 -5.61 27.39 -5.60
C THR A 645 -4.35 27.67 -4.83
N VAL A 646 -3.22 27.17 -5.31
CA VAL A 646 -1.91 27.27 -4.64
C VAL A 646 -0.90 27.95 -5.56
N ARG A 647 -0.04 28.79 -4.96
CA ARG A 647 0.98 29.56 -5.66
C ARG A 647 2.36 29.22 -5.10
N ILE A 648 3.26 28.81 -5.96
CA ILE A 648 4.65 28.49 -5.64
C ILE A 648 5.55 29.57 -6.28
N PRO A 649 6.25 30.38 -5.49
CA PRO A 649 7.20 31.35 -6.03
C PRO A 649 8.38 30.62 -6.67
N LEU A 650 8.76 31.02 -7.87
CA LEU A 650 9.91 30.44 -8.56
C LEU A 650 11.24 31.01 -8.05
N GLY A 651 12.28 30.17 -8.02
CA GLY A 651 13.60 30.54 -7.49
C GLY A 651 13.64 30.57 -5.95
N THR A 652 12.70 29.95 -5.26
CA THR A 652 12.59 29.94 -3.81
C THR A 652 12.68 28.53 -3.24
N PHE A 653 12.95 28.46 -1.93
CA PHE A 653 12.78 27.28 -1.10
C PHE A 653 11.39 27.30 -0.46
N THR A 654 10.49 26.49 -0.98
CA THR A 654 9.08 26.41 -0.56
C THR A 654 8.82 25.12 0.21
N VAL A 655 8.18 25.23 1.38
CA VAL A 655 7.76 24.09 2.20
C VAL A 655 6.25 23.92 2.12
N VAL A 656 5.79 22.71 1.83
CA VAL A 656 4.37 22.31 1.87
C VAL A 656 4.15 21.49 3.14
N THR A 657 3.31 21.97 4.03
CA THR A 657 3.09 21.39 5.35
C THR A 657 1.60 21.24 5.68
N GLY A 658 1.30 20.73 6.86
CA GLY A 658 -0.05 20.49 7.38
C GLY A 658 -0.17 19.11 8.01
N VAL A 659 -1.23 18.87 8.77
CA VAL A 659 -1.46 17.62 9.48
C VAL A 659 -1.48 16.40 8.55
N SER A 660 -1.28 15.20 9.10
CA SER A 660 -1.36 13.94 8.33
C SER A 660 -2.74 13.81 7.66
N GLY A 661 -2.77 13.42 6.38
CA GLY A 661 -4.00 13.32 5.59
C GLY A 661 -4.61 14.65 5.14
N SER A 662 -3.94 15.80 5.28
CA SER A 662 -4.45 17.12 4.83
C SER A 662 -4.45 17.31 3.30
N GLY A 663 -3.88 16.38 2.52
CA GLY A 663 -3.88 16.44 1.06
C GLY A 663 -2.57 16.90 0.42
N LYS A 664 -1.46 16.95 1.15
CA LYS A 664 -0.12 17.38 0.66
C LYS A 664 0.34 16.57 -0.56
N SER A 665 0.41 15.25 -0.43
CA SER A 665 0.85 14.35 -1.51
C SER A 665 -0.14 14.36 -2.69
N THR A 666 -1.45 14.49 -2.43
CA THR A 666 -2.46 14.65 -3.48
C THR A 666 -2.22 15.90 -4.31
N LEU A 667 -1.88 17.02 -3.65
CA LEU A 667 -1.58 18.30 -4.34
C LEU A 667 -0.27 18.23 -5.12
N ILE A 668 0.81 17.80 -4.47
CA ILE A 668 2.17 17.87 -5.03
C ILE A 668 2.45 16.69 -5.95
N ASP A 669 2.28 15.43 -5.47
CA ASP A 669 2.69 14.26 -6.23
C ASP A 669 1.66 13.84 -7.26
N GLU A 670 0.39 13.72 -6.86
CA GLU A 670 -0.64 13.20 -7.74
C GLU A 670 -1.15 14.26 -8.74
N THR A 671 -1.18 15.54 -8.35
CA THR A 671 -1.73 16.58 -9.23
C THR A 671 -0.62 17.38 -9.92
N LEU A 672 0.18 18.13 -9.16
CA LEU A 672 1.19 19.06 -9.74
C LEU A 672 2.29 18.31 -10.48
N LYS A 673 2.96 17.36 -9.84
CA LYS A 673 4.04 16.59 -10.45
C LYS A 673 3.59 15.85 -11.70
N ARG A 674 2.48 15.10 -11.61
CA ARG A 674 1.97 14.34 -12.77
C ARG A 674 1.65 15.25 -13.96
N GLU A 675 1.05 16.43 -13.71
CA GLU A 675 0.77 17.37 -14.78
C GLU A 675 2.06 17.98 -15.38
N LEU A 676 3.04 18.33 -14.57
CA LEU A 676 4.33 18.80 -15.05
C LEU A 676 5.08 17.72 -15.85
N MET A 677 5.10 16.49 -15.35
CA MET A 677 5.69 15.35 -16.06
C MET A 677 4.98 15.08 -17.39
N ARG A 678 3.65 15.26 -17.44
CA ARG A 678 2.87 15.14 -18.68
C ARG A 678 3.24 16.21 -19.68
N ARG A 679 3.38 17.47 -19.25
CA ARG A 679 3.70 18.60 -20.16
C ARG A 679 5.14 18.60 -20.66
N LEU A 680 6.09 18.31 -19.77
CA LEU A 680 7.52 18.43 -20.08
C LEU A 680 8.12 17.15 -20.66
N TYR A 681 7.60 15.97 -20.26
CA TYR A 681 8.20 14.68 -20.63
C TYR A 681 7.19 13.72 -21.28
N HIS A 682 5.98 14.19 -21.60
CA HIS A 682 4.91 13.36 -22.17
C HIS A 682 4.63 12.09 -21.32
N ALA A 683 4.77 12.21 -19.98
CA ALA A 683 4.47 11.11 -19.06
C ALA A 683 2.99 10.76 -19.10
N LYS A 684 2.68 9.47 -18.95
CA LYS A 684 1.35 8.89 -19.19
C LYS A 684 0.41 8.97 -17.99
N ALA A 685 0.97 9.08 -16.77
CA ALA A 685 0.17 9.12 -15.56
C ALA A 685 -0.78 10.33 -15.58
N ALA A 686 -2.08 10.07 -15.49
CA ALA A 686 -3.08 11.11 -15.41
C ALA A 686 -2.88 11.94 -14.13
N PRO A 687 -2.90 13.28 -14.21
CA PRO A 687 -2.89 14.12 -13.02
C PRO A 687 -4.24 14.04 -12.30
N GLY A 688 -4.24 14.32 -11.00
CA GLY A 688 -5.46 14.55 -10.23
C GLY A 688 -6.30 15.70 -10.81
N LYS A 689 -7.55 15.80 -10.45
CA LYS A 689 -8.48 16.79 -11.00
C LYS A 689 -8.11 18.22 -10.60
N PHE A 690 -7.90 19.09 -11.57
CA PHE A 690 -7.63 20.52 -11.40
C PHE A 690 -8.16 21.31 -12.59
N ARG A 691 -8.25 22.64 -12.46
CA ARG A 691 -8.78 23.51 -13.51
C ARG A 691 -7.67 24.03 -14.44
N SER A 692 -6.60 24.58 -13.90
CA SER A 692 -5.52 25.17 -14.71
C SER A 692 -4.18 25.18 -13.99
N LEU A 693 -3.09 25.12 -14.78
CA LEU A 693 -1.71 25.28 -14.33
C LEU A 693 -1.04 26.35 -15.19
N LYS A 694 -0.53 27.42 -14.55
CA LYS A 694 0.15 28.59 -15.18
C LYS A 694 1.57 28.72 -14.65
N GLY A 695 2.48 29.28 -15.46
CA GLY A 695 3.87 29.52 -15.07
C GLY A 695 4.84 28.41 -15.45
N VAL A 696 4.38 27.36 -16.14
CA VAL A 696 5.20 26.21 -16.56
C VAL A 696 6.30 26.61 -17.56
N GLU A 697 6.08 27.62 -18.33
CA GLU A 697 7.05 28.19 -19.31
C GLU A 697 8.36 28.70 -18.68
N ASN A 698 8.37 28.90 -17.37
CA ASN A 698 9.56 29.30 -16.61
C ASN A 698 10.37 28.13 -16.07
N ILE A 699 9.90 26.89 -16.28
CA ILE A 699 10.51 25.65 -15.79
C ILE A 699 10.95 24.84 -17.01
N ASP A 700 12.21 24.42 -17.03
CA ASP A 700 12.78 23.59 -18.09
C ASP A 700 12.92 22.11 -17.67
N LYS A 701 13.01 21.84 -16.38
CA LYS A 701 13.20 20.50 -15.85
C LYS A 701 12.50 20.33 -14.51
N VAL A 702 11.91 19.14 -14.30
CA VAL A 702 11.36 18.70 -13.00
C VAL A 702 12.11 17.47 -12.53
N ILE A 703 12.57 17.51 -11.29
CA ILE A 703 13.29 16.41 -10.65
C ILE A 703 12.56 16.02 -9.38
N GLU A 704 12.17 14.76 -9.30
CA GLU A 704 11.61 14.17 -8.11
C GLU A 704 12.70 13.45 -7.32
N ILE A 705 12.71 13.65 -6.02
CA ILE A 705 13.60 12.99 -5.08
C ILE A 705 12.75 12.41 -3.93
N ASP A 706 12.34 11.16 -4.12
CA ASP A 706 11.52 10.39 -3.19
C ASP A 706 12.35 9.37 -2.39
N GLN A 707 11.74 8.74 -1.40
CA GLN A 707 12.36 7.72 -0.54
C GLN A 707 12.39 6.31 -1.17
N SER A 708 11.94 6.14 -2.43
CA SER A 708 11.95 4.84 -3.08
C SER A 708 13.38 4.31 -3.26
N PRO A 709 13.60 2.99 -3.18
CA PRO A 709 14.93 2.40 -3.34
C PRO A 709 15.57 2.79 -4.68
N ILE A 710 16.90 2.97 -4.70
CA ILE A 710 17.67 3.22 -5.92
C ILE A 710 17.76 2.01 -6.87
N GLY A 711 17.18 0.88 -6.48
CA GLY A 711 17.05 -0.34 -7.27
C GLY A 711 16.41 -1.45 -6.44
N ARG A 712 15.83 -2.44 -7.15
CA ARG A 712 15.10 -3.55 -6.52
C ARG A 712 15.92 -4.84 -6.38
N THR A 713 17.13 -4.85 -6.90
CA THR A 713 17.98 -6.04 -6.92
C THR A 713 19.27 -5.82 -6.12
N PRO A 714 19.89 -6.89 -5.57
CA PRO A 714 21.18 -6.78 -4.88
C PRO A 714 22.32 -6.24 -5.74
N ARG A 715 22.18 -6.21 -7.08
CA ARG A 715 23.17 -5.63 -8.02
C ARG A 715 23.15 -4.12 -8.07
N SER A 716 22.02 -3.50 -7.75
CA SER A 716 21.93 -2.04 -7.64
C SER A 716 22.68 -1.57 -6.41
N ASN A 717 23.53 -0.58 -6.56
CA ASN A 717 24.34 0.00 -5.49
C ASN A 717 24.67 1.47 -5.78
N PRO A 718 25.19 2.24 -4.81
CA PRO A 718 25.55 3.64 -5.00
C PRO A 718 26.46 3.90 -6.21
N ALA A 719 27.47 3.03 -6.43
CA ALA A 719 28.40 3.19 -7.54
C ALA A 719 27.73 3.08 -8.92
N THR A 720 26.77 2.18 -9.06
CA THR A 720 26.03 2.00 -10.32
C THR A 720 24.99 3.10 -10.55
N TYR A 721 24.30 3.53 -9.50
CA TYR A 721 23.23 4.53 -9.60
C TYR A 721 23.78 5.93 -9.93
N VAL A 722 24.81 6.38 -9.24
CA VAL A 722 25.50 7.66 -9.51
C VAL A 722 26.28 7.61 -10.82
N GLY A 723 26.56 6.40 -11.33
CA GLY A 723 27.17 6.18 -12.65
C GLY A 723 28.68 6.31 -12.67
N PHE A 724 29.37 6.24 -11.52
CA PHE A 724 30.83 6.24 -11.49
C PHE A 724 31.45 4.82 -11.57
N PHE A 725 30.66 3.78 -11.43
CA PHE A 725 31.16 2.41 -11.60
C PHE A 725 31.70 2.16 -13.02
N SER A 726 31.13 2.81 -14.04
CA SER A 726 31.66 2.74 -15.41
C SER A 726 33.05 3.36 -15.52
N ASP A 727 33.27 4.48 -14.84
CA ASP A 727 34.60 5.14 -14.81
C ASP A 727 35.64 4.24 -14.10
N ILE A 728 35.25 3.57 -13.01
CA ILE A 728 36.11 2.59 -12.30
C ILE A 728 36.46 1.44 -13.21
N ARG A 729 35.51 0.82 -13.91
CA ARG A 729 35.76 -0.29 -14.84
C ARG A 729 36.72 0.09 -15.96
N GLU A 730 36.62 1.32 -16.48
CA GLU A 730 37.55 1.84 -17.48
C GLU A 730 39.00 1.96 -16.94
N LEU A 731 39.16 2.39 -15.67
CA LEU A 731 40.47 2.45 -15.02
C LEU A 731 41.10 1.06 -14.89
N PHE A 732 40.31 0.07 -14.46
CA PHE A 732 40.79 -1.30 -14.35
C PHE A 732 41.19 -1.87 -15.71
N ALA A 733 40.43 -1.63 -16.77
CA ALA A 733 40.77 -2.08 -18.12
C ALA A 733 42.04 -1.44 -18.66
N LYS A 734 42.47 -0.28 -18.14
CA LYS A 734 43.73 0.40 -18.52
C LYS A 734 44.95 -0.09 -17.77
N THR A 735 44.80 -0.91 -16.73
CA THR A 735 45.94 -1.48 -15.97
C THR A 735 46.76 -2.45 -16.82
N GLU A 736 48.05 -2.59 -16.51
CA GLU A 736 48.94 -3.50 -17.22
C GLU A 736 48.44 -4.96 -17.13
N GLY A 737 48.01 -5.40 -15.94
CA GLY A 737 47.49 -6.74 -15.73
C GLY A 737 46.20 -7.04 -16.53
N ALA A 738 45.35 -6.05 -16.78
CA ALA A 738 44.15 -6.18 -17.62
C ALA A 738 44.54 -6.24 -19.11
N LYS A 739 45.45 -5.36 -19.56
CA LYS A 739 45.91 -5.30 -20.95
C LYS A 739 46.63 -6.60 -21.34
N ALA A 740 47.51 -7.12 -20.47
CA ALA A 740 48.24 -8.38 -20.70
C ALA A 740 47.31 -9.58 -20.88
N ARG A 741 46.10 -9.54 -20.28
CA ARG A 741 45.09 -10.60 -20.34
C ARG A 741 43.98 -10.32 -21.37
N GLY A 742 44.02 -9.19 -22.09
CA GLY A 742 42.99 -8.79 -23.04
C GLY A 742 41.64 -8.43 -22.37
N TYR A 743 41.67 -7.98 -21.12
CA TYR A 743 40.43 -7.68 -20.34
C TYR A 743 39.94 -6.27 -20.62
N GLY A 744 38.80 -6.18 -21.32
CA GLY A 744 38.06 -4.92 -21.50
C GLY A 744 37.21 -4.55 -20.28
N PRO A 745 36.56 -3.36 -20.30
CA PRO A 745 35.72 -2.87 -19.20
C PRO A 745 34.55 -3.81 -18.81
N GLY A 746 34.07 -4.65 -19.76
CA GLY A 746 33.04 -5.65 -19.55
C GLY A 746 33.45 -6.75 -18.55
N ARG A 747 34.73 -7.10 -18.52
CA ARG A 747 35.27 -8.09 -17.58
C ARG A 747 35.09 -7.67 -16.11
N PHE A 748 35.16 -6.38 -15.85
CA PHE A 748 35.01 -5.80 -14.53
C PHE A 748 33.56 -5.44 -14.17
N SER A 749 32.58 -6.05 -14.86
CA SER A 749 31.16 -5.88 -14.60
C SER A 749 30.57 -7.13 -13.94
N PHE A 750 29.95 -7.01 -12.79
CA PHE A 750 29.17 -8.09 -12.16
C PHE A 750 27.86 -8.42 -12.86
N ASN A 751 27.45 -7.61 -13.85
CA ASN A 751 26.23 -7.85 -14.67
C ASN A 751 26.52 -8.68 -15.93
N VAL A 752 27.79 -8.80 -16.36
CA VAL A 752 28.19 -9.42 -17.62
C VAL A 752 28.88 -10.77 -17.33
N LYS A 753 28.53 -11.78 -18.13
CA LYS A 753 29.21 -13.09 -18.07
C LYS A 753 30.70 -12.95 -18.37
N GLY A 754 31.50 -13.83 -17.77
CA GLY A 754 32.96 -13.90 -17.96
C GLY A 754 33.76 -13.29 -16.81
N GLY A 755 33.34 -12.17 -16.18
CA GLY A 755 34.02 -11.57 -15.04
C GLY A 755 33.35 -11.78 -13.70
N ARG A 756 32.06 -12.05 -13.71
CA ARG A 756 31.26 -12.25 -12.51
C ARG A 756 31.35 -13.67 -11.95
N CYS A 757 31.03 -13.85 -10.69
CA CYS A 757 30.75 -15.15 -10.11
C CYS A 757 29.51 -15.76 -10.75
N GLU A 758 29.61 -16.91 -11.41
CA GLU A 758 28.45 -17.51 -12.09
C GLU A 758 27.51 -18.21 -11.12
N THR A 759 27.94 -18.61 -9.92
CA THR A 759 27.10 -19.25 -8.89
C THR A 759 26.03 -18.31 -8.34
N CYS A 760 26.38 -17.05 -8.05
CA CYS A 760 25.42 -16.04 -7.62
C CYS A 760 25.01 -15.08 -8.75
N GLY A 761 25.49 -15.31 -9.98
CA GLY A 761 25.20 -14.44 -11.12
C GLY A 761 25.71 -12.99 -10.96
N GLY A 762 26.61 -12.72 -10.00
CA GLY A 762 27.11 -11.39 -9.67
C GLY A 762 26.39 -10.68 -8.53
N ASP A 763 25.41 -11.32 -7.90
CA ASP A 763 24.65 -10.74 -6.77
C ASP A 763 25.48 -10.65 -5.48
N GLY A 764 26.47 -11.56 -5.31
CA GLY A 764 27.23 -11.70 -4.08
C GLY A 764 26.50 -12.49 -3.00
N VAL A 765 25.19 -12.65 -3.15
CA VAL A 765 24.28 -13.36 -2.24
C VAL A 765 23.43 -14.38 -3.00
N ARG A 766 22.87 -15.35 -2.31
CA ARG A 766 21.87 -16.29 -2.82
C ARG A 766 20.56 -16.04 -2.10
N LYS A 767 19.48 -15.91 -2.85
CA LYS A 767 18.13 -15.79 -2.33
C LYS A 767 17.62 -17.17 -1.96
N LEU A 768 17.19 -17.36 -0.72
CA LEU A 768 16.45 -18.52 -0.24
C LEU A 768 14.98 -18.13 -0.10
N GLU A 769 14.13 -18.68 -0.97
CA GLU A 769 12.69 -18.44 -0.94
C GLU A 769 12.06 -19.29 0.15
N MET A 770 11.37 -18.63 1.06
CA MET A 770 10.69 -19.25 2.20
C MET A 770 9.17 -19.14 2.01
N SER A 771 8.46 -20.28 1.99
CA SER A 771 7.01 -20.34 1.68
C SER A 771 6.12 -19.55 2.64
N PHE A 772 6.55 -19.31 3.88
CA PHE A 772 5.77 -18.66 4.94
C PHE A 772 6.49 -17.54 5.69
N LEU A 773 7.76 -17.28 5.36
CA LEU A 773 8.59 -16.24 5.97
C LEU A 773 9.16 -15.34 4.88
N PRO A 774 9.62 -14.13 5.22
CA PRO A 774 10.34 -13.28 4.26
C PRO A 774 11.55 -14.00 3.67
N ASP A 775 11.86 -13.73 2.39
CA ASP A 775 13.03 -14.27 1.71
C ASP A 775 14.30 -13.92 2.45
N VAL A 776 15.20 -14.92 2.60
CA VAL A 776 16.49 -14.74 3.27
C VAL A 776 17.60 -14.69 2.21
N TYR A 777 18.52 -13.74 2.37
CA TYR A 777 19.69 -13.59 1.50
C TYR A 777 20.94 -14.09 2.24
N VAL A 778 21.56 -15.14 1.71
CA VAL A 778 22.78 -15.74 2.29
C VAL A 778 23.97 -15.40 1.42
N THR A 779 25.10 -15.07 2.02
CA THR A 779 26.36 -14.78 1.32
C THR A 779 26.75 -15.95 0.42
N CYS A 780 27.14 -15.68 -0.83
CA CYS A 780 27.57 -16.72 -1.77
C CYS A 780 28.88 -17.35 -1.31
N GLU A 781 28.85 -18.63 -1.02
CA GLU A 781 30.03 -19.39 -0.54
C GLU A 781 31.20 -19.35 -1.52
N GLN A 782 30.93 -19.43 -2.84
CA GLN A 782 31.99 -19.50 -3.86
C GLN A 782 32.77 -18.20 -3.98
N CYS A 783 32.12 -17.04 -3.96
CA CYS A 783 32.78 -15.74 -4.08
C CYS A 783 33.00 -15.03 -2.74
N GLY A 784 32.44 -15.54 -1.64
CA GLY A 784 32.47 -14.89 -0.32
C GLY A 784 31.94 -13.45 -0.36
N GLY A 785 30.82 -13.22 -1.09
CA GLY A 785 30.20 -11.87 -1.25
C GLY A 785 30.89 -10.98 -2.30
N ARG A 786 32.05 -11.33 -2.81
CA ARG A 786 32.90 -10.49 -3.69
C ARG A 786 32.38 -10.29 -5.11
N ARG A 787 31.30 -10.98 -5.54
CA ARG A 787 30.59 -10.83 -6.83
C ARG A 787 31.33 -11.23 -8.09
N PHE A 788 32.66 -11.34 -8.08
CA PHE A 788 33.53 -11.64 -9.23
C PHE A 788 34.20 -12.99 -9.11
N ASN A 789 34.68 -13.53 -10.25
CA ASN A 789 35.51 -14.70 -10.26
C ASN A 789 36.97 -14.39 -9.86
N LYS A 790 37.74 -15.43 -9.55
CA LYS A 790 39.12 -15.29 -9.04
C LYS A 790 40.03 -14.53 -10.01
N GLU A 791 39.96 -14.83 -11.30
CA GLU A 791 40.80 -14.23 -12.33
C GLU A 791 40.59 -12.72 -12.48
N THR A 792 39.34 -12.26 -12.32
CA THR A 792 39.04 -10.82 -12.34
C THR A 792 39.58 -10.12 -11.10
N LEU A 793 39.54 -10.79 -9.92
CA LEU A 793 40.02 -10.24 -8.65
C LEU A 793 41.53 -10.14 -8.56
N GLU A 794 42.29 -10.87 -9.41
CA GLU A 794 43.75 -10.76 -9.50
C GLU A 794 44.22 -9.44 -10.10
N VAL A 795 43.38 -8.79 -10.93
CA VAL A 795 43.71 -7.48 -11.49
C VAL A 795 43.55 -6.41 -10.42
N LYS A 796 44.58 -5.60 -10.20
CA LYS A 796 44.61 -4.57 -9.17
C LYS A 796 44.86 -3.19 -9.76
N TYR A 797 44.18 -2.19 -9.18
CA TYR A 797 44.41 -0.77 -9.42
C TYR A 797 44.81 -0.11 -8.09
N GLY A 798 45.97 0.54 -8.03
CA GLY A 798 46.49 1.09 -6.78
C GLY A 798 46.62 0.06 -5.64
N GLY A 799 46.93 -1.21 -5.99
CA GLY A 799 47.07 -2.29 -5.02
C GLY A 799 45.76 -2.99 -4.62
N LYS A 800 44.59 -2.52 -5.07
CA LYS A 800 43.26 -3.05 -4.69
C LYS A 800 42.55 -3.69 -5.89
N SER A 801 41.89 -4.82 -5.66
CA SER A 801 40.99 -5.47 -6.62
C SER A 801 39.68 -4.68 -6.74
N ILE A 802 38.87 -4.96 -7.77
CA ILE A 802 37.58 -4.27 -7.98
C ILE A 802 36.59 -4.56 -6.86
N ALA A 803 36.62 -5.72 -6.23
CA ALA A 803 35.78 -6.03 -5.07
C ALA A 803 36.20 -5.21 -3.85
N GLU A 804 37.51 -5.14 -3.55
CA GLU A 804 38.03 -4.32 -2.45
C GLU A 804 37.73 -2.83 -2.64
N ILE A 805 37.59 -2.34 -3.88
CA ILE A 805 37.13 -0.96 -4.14
C ILE A 805 35.62 -0.82 -3.88
N LEU A 806 34.80 -1.81 -4.24
CA LEU A 806 33.39 -1.79 -3.95
C LEU A 806 33.11 -1.88 -2.43
N ASP A 807 34.00 -2.49 -1.67
CA ASP A 807 33.91 -2.60 -0.21
C ASP A 807 34.38 -1.33 0.52
N MET A 808 35.01 -0.39 -0.19
CA MET A 808 35.36 0.91 0.38
C MET A 808 34.10 1.72 0.72
N THR A 809 34.22 2.51 1.77
CA THR A 809 33.26 3.59 2.01
C THR A 809 33.44 4.71 0.96
N VAL A 810 32.41 5.53 0.79
CA VAL A 810 32.48 6.71 -0.11
C VAL A 810 33.62 7.65 0.29
N ALA A 811 33.86 7.85 1.59
CA ALA A 811 34.94 8.70 2.08
C ALA A 811 36.33 8.11 1.74
N GLU A 812 36.56 6.83 2.01
CA GLU A 812 37.82 6.14 1.64
C GLU A 812 38.04 6.16 0.13
N ALA A 813 36.98 5.97 -0.66
CA ALA A 813 37.06 6.02 -2.11
C ALA A 813 37.35 7.44 -2.61
N TYR A 814 36.80 8.46 -1.99
CA TYR A 814 37.10 9.86 -2.32
C TYR A 814 38.60 10.16 -2.16
N ASP A 815 39.20 9.74 -1.06
CA ASP A 815 40.63 9.90 -0.82
C ASP A 815 41.47 9.03 -1.79
N PHE A 816 41.08 7.79 -2.03
CA PHE A 816 41.75 6.88 -2.94
C PHE A 816 41.77 7.38 -4.39
N PHE A 817 40.65 7.97 -4.87
CA PHE A 817 40.53 8.50 -6.22
C PHE A 817 40.77 10.02 -6.31
N ALA A 818 41.43 10.64 -5.32
CA ALA A 818 41.67 12.09 -5.29
C ALA A 818 42.40 12.60 -6.55
N LYS A 819 43.28 11.77 -7.15
CA LYS A 819 43.99 12.07 -8.39
C LYS A 819 43.19 11.83 -9.68
N VAL A 820 41.92 11.40 -9.58
CA VAL A 820 41.03 11.16 -10.72
C VAL A 820 39.87 12.15 -10.65
N PRO A 821 39.99 13.37 -11.24
CA PRO A 821 39.06 14.48 -11.01
C PRO A 821 37.60 14.15 -11.26
N ARG A 822 37.31 13.34 -12.28
CA ARG A 822 35.95 12.94 -12.64
C ARG A 822 35.29 12.07 -11.57
N LEU A 823 36.04 11.14 -10.96
CA LEU A 823 35.57 10.30 -9.86
C LEU A 823 35.49 11.09 -8.56
N ALA A 824 36.54 11.84 -8.25
CA ALA A 824 36.60 12.66 -7.05
C ALA A 824 35.42 13.65 -6.96
N ALA A 825 35.04 14.30 -8.06
CA ALA A 825 33.90 15.19 -8.08
C ALA A 825 32.58 14.51 -7.73
N LYS A 826 32.31 13.32 -8.30
CA LYS A 826 31.07 12.56 -7.99
C LYS A 826 31.07 12.00 -6.56
N LEU A 827 32.21 11.50 -6.07
CA LEU A 827 32.35 11.00 -4.71
C LEU A 827 32.21 12.13 -3.68
N LYS A 828 32.76 13.32 -3.99
CA LYS A 828 32.57 14.50 -3.16
C LYS A 828 31.12 14.86 -2.93
N THR A 829 30.27 14.80 -3.95
CA THR A 829 28.82 15.10 -3.79
C THR A 829 28.16 14.12 -2.81
N LEU A 830 28.57 12.85 -2.79
CA LEU A 830 28.09 11.86 -1.81
C LEU A 830 28.59 12.18 -0.39
N VAL A 831 29.84 12.61 -0.24
CA VAL A 831 30.37 13.06 1.06
C VAL A 831 29.61 14.30 1.55
N ASP A 832 29.39 15.27 0.65
CA ASP A 832 28.71 16.54 0.97
C ASP A 832 27.24 16.33 1.43
N VAL A 833 26.54 15.28 0.94
CA VAL A 833 25.19 14.91 1.42
C VAL A 833 25.24 14.05 2.70
N GLY A 834 26.40 13.87 3.33
CA GLY A 834 26.56 13.12 4.57
C GLY A 834 26.56 11.58 4.39
N LEU A 835 26.88 11.07 3.20
CA LEU A 835 26.91 9.63 2.91
C LEU A 835 28.34 9.08 2.81
N GLY A 836 29.31 9.72 3.47
CA GLY A 836 30.70 9.27 3.46
C GLY A 836 30.91 7.85 4.01
N TYR A 837 30.02 7.40 4.88
CA TYR A 837 30.11 6.12 5.59
C TYR A 837 29.57 4.91 4.79
N ILE A 838 28.73 5.10 3.78
CA ILE A 838 28.15 3.99 3.01
C ILE A 838 29.20 3.32 2.11
N GLY A 839 29.08 2.00 1.91
CA GLY A 839 29.93 1.25 0.97
C GLY A 839 29.56 1.54 -0.47
N LEU A 840 30.55 1.67 -1.38
CA LEU A 840 30.30 1.87 -2.80
C LEU A 840 29.46 0.76 -3.42
N GLY A 841 29.72 -0.49 -3.02
CA GLY A 841 29.01 -1.69 -3.47
C GLY A 841 27.84 -2.12 -2.59
N GLN A 842 27.45 -1.32 -1.58
CA GLN A 842 26.34 -1.65 -0.70
C GLN A 842 25.06 -1.85 -1.50
N SER A 843 24.36 -2.97 -1.26
CA SER A 843 23.13 -3.29 -1.98
C SER A 843 22.04 -2.22 -1.76
N ALA A 844 21.33 -1.86 -2.83
CA ALA A 844 20.18 -0.95 -2.74
C ALA A 844 19.08 -1.44 -1.78
N THR A 845 18.98 -2.76 -1.60
CA THR A 845 17.99 -3.38 -0.71
C THR A 845 18.30 -3.23 0.78
N THR A 846 19.56 -2.87 1.12
CA THR A 846 20.02 -2.65 2.51
C THR A 846 20.08 -1.18 2.90
N LEU A 847 19.86 -0.27 1.95
CA LEU A 847 19.82 1.17 2.21
C LEU A 847 18.50 1.57 2.86
N SER A 848 18.56 2.50 3.80
CA SER A 848 17.37 3.18 4.32
C SER A 848 16.74 4.10 3.26
N GLY A 849 15.45 4.43 3.42
CA GLY A 849 14.76 5.38 2.53
C GLY A 849 15.47 6.73 2.44
N GLY A 850 15.94 7.27 3.56
CA GLY A 850 16.70 8.52 3.61
C GLY A 850 18.08 8.45 2.93
N GLU A 851 18.79 7.31 3.03
CA GLU A 851 20.06 7.09 2.31
C GLU A 851 19.82 7.03 0.80
N ALA A 852 18.80 6.29 0.35
CA ALA A 852 18.42 6.21 -1.06
C ALA A 852 18.07 7.60 -1.63
N GLN A 853 17.31 8.40 -0.89
CA GLN A 853 16.94 9.77 -1.26
C GLN A 853 18.17 10.69 -1.38
N ARG A 854 19.11 10.62 -0.41
CA ARG A 854 20.35 11.40 -0.47
C ARG A 854 21.26 10.98 -1.62
N ILE A 855 21.31 9.70 -2.01
CA ILE A 855 22.01 9.24 -3.21
C ILE A 855 21.40 9.84 -4.48
N LYS A 856 20.06 9.89 -4.57
CA LYS A 856 19.36 10.55 -5.68
C LYS A 856 19.71 12.03 -5.75
N LEU A 857 19.67 12.72 -4.61
CA LEU A 857 20.05 14.14 -4.49
C LEU A 857 21.50 14.36 -4.94
N ALA A 858 22.45 13.56 -4.46
CA ALA A 858 23.86 13.64 -4.85
C ALA A 858 24.05 13.47 -6.37
N THR A 859 23.29 12.55 -6.98
CA THR A 859 23.32 12.31 -8.42
C THR A 859 22.89 13.55 -9.20
N GLU A 860 21.83 14.22 -8.78
CA GLU A 860 21.35 15.44 -9.45
C GLU A 860 22.27 16.66 -9.20
N LEU A 861 22.84 16.77 -7.99
CA LEU A 861 23.85 17.80 -7.66
C LEU A 861 25.13 17.66 -8.50
N SER A 862 25.47 16.45 -8.93
CA SER A 862 26.65 16.20 -9.79
C SER A 862 26.44 16.66 -11.24
N ARG A 863 25.19 17.01 -11.64
CA ARG A 863 24.82 17.47 -12.98
C ARG A 863 24.83 18.99 -13.07
N ARG A 864 25.01 19.55 -14.28
CA ARG A 864 24.92 21.00 -14.49
C ARG A 864 23.49 21.47 -14.27
N SER A 865 23.32 22.48 -13.43
CA SER A 865 22.05 23.16 -13.21
C SER A 865 21.80 24.20 -14.31
N THR A 866 20.53 24.31 -14.75
CA THR A 866 20.08 25.33 -15.71
C THR A 866 19.61 26.62 -15.04
N GLY A 867 19.40 26.60 -13.71
CA GLY A 867 18.82 27.69 -12.92
C GLY A 867 17.31 27.84 -13.08
N ARG A 868 16.63 26.92 -13.78
CA ARG A 868 15.16 26.88 -13.96
C ARG A 868 14.59 25.48 -13.67
N THR A 869 15.30 24.71 -12.87
CA THR A 869 14.86 23.36 -12.49
C THR A 869 13.94 23.45 -11.27
N LEU A 870 12.83 22.71 -11.31
CA LEU A 870 11.95 22.48 -10.16
C LEU A 870 12.33 21.16 -9.50
N TYR A 871 12.78 21.23 -8.25
CA TYR A 871 13.03 20.07 -7.41
C TYR A 871 11.82 19.82 -6.50
N LEU A 872 11.30 18.60 -6.51
CA LEU A 872 10.22 18.13 -5.63
C LEU A 872 10.78 17.06 -4.70
N LEU A 873 10.74 17.32 -3.40
CA LEU A 873 11.24 16.41 -2.38
C LEU A 873 10.12 16.05 -1.41
N ASP A 874 10.03 14.77 -1.06
CA ASP A 874 9.07 14.27 -0.10
C ASP A 874 9.79 13.85 1.18
N GLU A 875 9.52 14.56 2.28
CA GLU A 875 10.05 14.36 3.63
C GLU A 875 11.58 14.06 3.68
N PRO A 876 12.45 14.94 3.12
CA PRO A 876 13.87 14.64 2.97
C PRO A 876 14.65 14.59 4.29
N THR A 877 14.09 15.05 5.41
CA THR A 877 14.74 14.99 6.73
C THR A 877 14.42 13.74 7.53
N THR A 878 13.63 12.84 6.94
CA THR A 878 13.25 11.57 7.56
C THR A 878 14.49 10.76 7.97
N GLY A 879 14.53 10.32 9.23
CA GLY A 879 15.62 9.50 9.77
C GLY A 879 16.97 10.22 9.91
N LEU A 880 16.98 11.53 9.88
CA LEU A 880 18.20 12.32 9.99
C LEU A 880 18.41 12.90 11.39
N HIS A 881 19.62 12.73 11.91
CA HIS A 881 20.07 13.47 13.06
C HIS A 881 20.18 14.97 12.73
N PHE A 882 20.10 15.85 13.74
CA PHE A 882 20.17 17.31 13.59
C PHE A 882 21.34 17.80 12.73
N ASP A 883 22.53 17.21 12.87
CA ASP A 883 23.71 17.56 12.07
C ASP A 883 23.55 17.19 10.58
N ASP A 884 22.91 16.05 10.30
CA ASP A 884 22.63 15.62 8.92
C ASP A 884 21.54 16.49 8.30
N VAL A 885 20.53 16.92 9.07
CA VAL A 885 19.54 17.93 8.65
C VAL A 885 20.24 19.24 8.30
N ALA A 886 21.18 19.71 9.13
CA ALA A 886 21.94 20.95 8.87
C ALA A 886 22.79 20.86 7.59
N LYS A 887 23.40 19.68 7.31
CA LYS A 887 24.12 19.43 6.05
C LYS A 887 23.17 19.47 4.85
N LEU A 888 22.04 18.77 4.95
CA LEU A 888 21.03 18.73 3.91
C LEU A 888 20.50 20.13 3.59
N MET A 889 20.18 20.93 4.62
CA MET A 889 19.67 22.28 4.44
C MET A 889 20.65 23.18 3.68
N ARG A 890 21.95 23.10 4.00
CA ARG A 890 22.98 23.84 3.27
C ARG A 890 22.99 23.50 1.78
N LEU A 891 22.75 22.24 1.43
CA LEU A 891 22.70 21.80 0.03
C LEU A 891 21.43 22.27 -0.69
N LEU A 892 20.25 22.17 -0.05
CA LEU A 892 18.98 22.63 -0.63
C LEU A 892 18.99 24.15 -0.85
N LEU A 893 19.54 24.90 0.09
CA LEU A 893 19.71 26.35 -0.04
C LEU A 893 20.70 26.71 -1.17
N LYS A 894 21.78 25.93 -1.35
CA LYS A 894 22.71 26.10 -2.47
C LYS A 894 22.05 25.84 -3.83
N LEU A 895 21.13 24.86 -3.91
CA LEU A 895 20.33 24.64 -5.14
C LEU A 895 19.46 25.85 -5.45
N ARG A 896 18.81 26.43 -4.43
CA ARG A 896 18.02 27.66 -4.55
C ARG A 896 18.87 28.84 -5.01
N GLU A 897 20.05 29.05 -4.41
CA GLU A 897 20.99 30.10 -4.81
C GLU A 897 21.43 30.01 -6.28
N GLY A 898 21.44 28.80 -6.84
CA GLY A 898 21.63 28.53 -8.26
C GLY A 898 20.43 28.91 -9.14
N GLY A 899 19.40 29.60 -8.61
CA GLY A 899 18.21 30.04 -9.34
C GLY A 899 17.10 29.01 -9.46
N ASN A 900 17.27 27.81 -8.92
CA ASN A 900 16.29 26.74 -8.99
C ASN A 900 15.14 26.92 -7.97
N THR A 901 14.01 26.33 -8.25
CA THR A 901 12.89 26.24 -7.32
C THR A 901 12.96 24.91 -6.59
N VAL A 902 12.92 24.95 -5.27
CA VAL A 902 12.92 23.75 -4.40
C VAL A 902 11.62 23.71 -3.63
N VAL A 903 10.82 22.68 -3.83
CA VAL A 903 9.56 22.43 -3.14
C VAL A 903 9.71 21.16 -2.30
N VAL A 904 9.45 21.27 -1.02
CA VAL A 904 9.64 20.18 -0.06
C VAL A 904 8.34 19.95 0.69
N ILE A 905 7.86 18.71 0.75
CA ILE A 905 6.83 18.32 1.72
C ILE A 905 7.56 18.02 3.03
N GLU A 906 7.24 18.73 4.10
CA GLU A 906 7.98 18.60 5.37
C GLU A 906 7.15 18.92 6.61
N HIS A 907 7.58 18.30 7.72
CA HIS A 907 7.01 18.49 9.05
C HIS A 907 8.03 19.01 10.08
N ASN A 908 9.32 18.99 9.71
CA ASN A 908 10.41 19.44 10.58
C ASN A 908 10.36 20.97 10.73
N VAL A 909 10.20 21.43 11.98
CA VAL A 909 10.06 22.85 12.33
C VAL A 909 11.29 23.67 11.92
N ASP A 910 12.48 23.12 12.05
CA ASP A 910 13.71 23.85 11.71
C ASP A 910 13.88 24.01 10.20
N VAL A 911 13.42 23.04 9.42
CA VAL A 911 13.34 23.17 7.96
C VAL A 911 12.33 24.24 7.56
N MET A 912 11.15 24.27 8.19
CA MET A 912 10.13 25.28 7.95
C MET A 912 10.63 26.71 8.26
N LYS A 913 11.43 26.87 9.33
CA LYS A 913 12.07 28.16 9.66
C LYS A 913 13.07 28.63 8.59
N CYS A 914 13.64 27.72 7.80
CA CYS A 914 14.55 28.04 6.68
C CYS A 914 13.83 28.39 5.38
N ALA A 915 12.50 28.22 5.32
CA ALA A 915 11.73 28.39 4.08
C ALA A 915 11.58 29.87 3.69
N ASP A 916 11.64 30.15 2.39
CA ASP A 916 11.24 31.45 1.84
C ASP A 916 9.70 31.56 1.76
N TRP A 917 9.03 30.44 1.58
CA TRP A 917 7.58 30.34 1.43
C TRP A 917 7.06 29.03 2.05
N ILE A 918 5.94 29.11 2.74
CA ILE A 918 5.25 27.94 3.30
C ILE A 918 3.83 27.90 2.75
N ILE A 919 3.36 26.69 2.44
CA ILE A 919 2.00 26.38 2.04
C ILE A 919 1.44 25.41 3.09
N ASP A 920 0.49 25.88 3.90
CA ASP A 920 -0.10 25.10 4.98
C ASP A 920 -1.49 24.58 4.59
N LEU A 921 -1.64 23.26 4.55
CA LEU A 921 -2.89 22.56 4.21
C LEU A 921 -3.56 22.00 5.47
N GLY A 922 -4.87 22.12 5.54
CA GLY A 922 -5.61 21.67 6.72
C GLY A 922 -7.10 21.97 6.66
N PRO A 923 -7.70 22.30 7.84
CA PRO A 923 -7.12 22.27 9.20
C PRO A 923 -6.97 20.87 9.80
N GLY A 924 -7.64 19.84 9.22
CA GLY A 924 -7.60 18.45 9.67
C GLY A 924 -7.12 17.48 8.61
N GLY A 925 -7.23 16.16 8.88
CA GLY A 925 -7.01 15.08 7.92
C GLY A 925 -8.31 14.60 7.26
N GLY A 926 -8.22 13.91 6.12
CA GLY A 926 -9.36 13.37 5.38
C GLY A 926 -10.36 14.44 4.97
N ASP A 927 -11.65 14.22 5.21
CA ASP A 927 -12.71 15.14 4.82
C ASP A 927 -12.66 16.49 5.56
N ALA A 928 -12.04 16.55 6.73
CA ALA A 928 -11.81 17.78 7.47
C ALA A 928 -10.60 18.59 6.94
N GLY A 929 -9.79 17.99 6.04
CA GLY A 929 -8.65 18.59 5.38
C GLY A 929 -8.97 19.15 4.01
N GLY A 930 -7.93 19.24 3.17
CA GLY A 930 -8.04 19.60 1.77
C GLY A 930 -8.23 21.08 1.47
N ASN A 931 -8.17 21.95 2.47
CA ASN A 931 -8.20 23.40 2.30
C ASN A 931 -6.77 23.98 2.35
N LEU A 932 -6.56 25.08 1.64
CA LEU A 932 -5.42 25.94 1.86
C LEU A 932 -5.71 26.80 3.09
N VAL A 933 -5.03 26.55 4.19
CA VAL A 933 -5.19 27.33 5.44
C VAL A 933 -4.52 28.68 5.30
N CYS A 934 -3.23 28.67 4.92
CA CYS A 934 -2.49 29.90 4.62
C CYS A 934 -1.28 29.60 3.76
N GLU A 935 -0.79 30.63 3.04
CA GLU A 935 0.44 30.59 2.27
C GLU A 935 1.24 31.89 2.46
N GLY A 936 2.55 31.82 2.64
CA GLY A 936 3.39 32.97 2.83
C GLY A 936 4.75 32.65 3.46
N PRO A 937 5.57 33.67 3.79
CA PRO A 937 6.81 33.47 4.53
C PRO A 937 6.51 32.95 5.96
N PRO A 938 7.50 32.34 6.68
CA PRO A 938 7.31 31.75 8.00
C PRO A 938 6.61 32.66 9.00
N ASP A 939 6.97 33.94 9.03
CA ASP A 939 6.35 34.95 9.95
C ASP A 939 4.86 35.18 9.66
N ALA A 940 4.42 35.00 8.42
CA ALA A 940 3.01 35.12 8.06
C ALA A 940 2.22 33.89 8.57
N ILE A 941 2.80 32.69 8.44
CA ILE A 941 2.21 31.45 8.95
C ILE A 941 2.09 31.46 10.46
N ARG A 942 3.11 31.98 11.15
CA ARG A 942 3.11 32.17 12.63
C ARG A 942 1.96 33.07 13.12
N LYS A 943 1.59 34.08 12.32
CA LYS A 943 0.48 35.01 12.63
C LYS A 943 -0.90 34.46 12.24
N CYS A 944 -0.97 33.42 11.47
CA CYS A 944 -2.22 32.79 11.02
C CYS A 944 -2.86 31.99 12.15
N LYS A 945 -3.94 32.47 12.72
CA LYS A 945 -4.64 31.84 13.87
C LYS A 945 -5.21 30.45 13.54
N GLU A 946 -5.58 30.23 12.29
CA GLU A 946 -6.16 28.96 11.80
C GLU A 946 -5.08 27.90 11.53
N SER A 947 -3.82 28.29 11.42
CA SER A 947 -2.71 27.40 11.18
C SER A 947 -2.32 26.64 12.46
N LEU A 948 -2.46 25.33 12.40
CA LEU A 948 -1.93 24.45 13.45
C LEU A 948 -0.40 24.43 13.42
N THR A 949 0.20 24.49 12.24
CA THR A 949 1.64 24.56 12.03
C THR A 949 2.24 25.83 12.59
N GLY A 950 1.55 26.97 12.43
CA GLY A 950 2.00 28.27 12.93
C GLY A 950 2.26 28.34 14.44
N ARG A 951 1.65 27.45 15.21
CA ARG A 951 1.85 27.37 16.68
C ARG A 951 3.22 26.79 17.06
N PHE A 952 3.86 26.05 16.18
CA PHE A 952 5.16 25.40 16.39
C PHE A 952 6.32 26.17 15.74
N LEU A 953 6.03 27.14 14.85
CA LEU A 953 7.01 28.01 14.21
C LEU A 953 7.43 29.16 15.15
#